data_68f23b8d78596ecc6cb85ece24998e1e
#
_entry.id   68f23b8d78596ecc6cb85ece24998e1e
#
_cell.length_a   1.000
_cell.length_b   1.000
_cell.length_c   1.000
_cell.angle_alpha   90.00
_cell.angle_beta   90.00
_cell.angle_gamma   90.00
#
_symmetry.space_group_name_H-M   'P 1'
#
loop_
_entity.id
_entity.type
_entity.pdbx_description
1 polymer ?
#
loop_
_entity_poly.entity_id
_entity_poly.type
_entity_poly.pdbx_seq_one_letter_code
_entity_poly.pdbx_strand_id
1 'polypeptide(L)'
;MVWANAAVLGLGGALLTLPIILHFLMQPKPKILEFPALRFIQKRQFVNRSRARLKHIVLLLLRCLLILLMAAAMAGPSVASRDYGQWVIFAAICVSLLVVALALATVLLASEKRNGLLVGVLSALLIGHVGYAAWAGIQLMNAESTQLLGDSAAPVTALILVDTSCRMGYQRENKTNLDRAKEIGRWLIEQFPADSEACVLSTRDDPPIFSVDLGAARNRIDNLEVEFDSVSIPKRMADGLKLLDEALHERREIYVVSDLSAKSWESNDSSLLNELAAKPEYSAFVIDVGQQSTTNTAILPLEINRDSLVPGGELEIRTGVARSGSAVQRSVRFRLERPDSSRPVLRDQKLLVPDKFHERLKTYELKEGASESLTFKFSQPLEFGTHHGTVEIVGDDSFEHDNKRFFTIEVRKPRQVLILHGRDVTPDNLSEAMLDEGESSLFVPTIAQQSNMPSNLEKFDAVFLLDPDAGISNTTWTALKKYVETGRGLGIFLGAGAATGSSPHPSFQSDAAQILLTGQLKRQWRRPDSDLFLSPSNLVHPVFAPFRETETAVPWNQFPVFMHWSIESDDRWDTLPTQTVLRFGNGKPAIMERQIGDGRILVMTTPITESAQMQGREPWNALFTGLHWPAWLLVRQMSEYLVQSHANRVNLKIGDIARLKNDIRNYPVDYRMFTPRTTQTPAKVGSVDGAVKYRFTSSPGHYRLKGNLNEPVLRGFSVNIPDGQTDLTRIDPADMDAVFGADRYQLATDKNQIQRQQGTTRRGQEFYPVLVLMVLVVLAVEYLMSNRFYS
;
A
#
# COMPACT_ATOMS: atom_id res chain seq x y z
N MET A 1 -9.70 14.43 40.71
CA MET A 1 -9.06 13.40 41.57
C MET A 1 -10.14 12.45 42.02
N VAL A 2 -10.07 11.20 41.62
CA VAL A 2 -11.05 10.15 41.97
C VAL A 2 -10.43 9.25 43.01
N TRP A 3 -11.21 8.84 43.97
CA TRP A 3 -10.77 7.98 45.10
C TRP A 3 -11.40 6.60 44.90
N ALA A 4 -10.59 5.57 44.78
CA ALA A 4 -11.11 4.20 44.64
C ALA A 4 -11.93 3.75 45.84
N ASN A 5 -11.61 4.23 47.09
CA ASN A 5 -12.27 3.92 48.33
C ASN A 5 -12.38 5.15 49.23
N ALA A 6 -13.30 6.07 48.94
CA ALA A 6 -13.50 7.30 49.72
C ALA A 6 -13.84 7.05 51.20
N ALA A 7 -14.48 5.92 51.54
CA ALA A 7 -14.80 5.52 52.94
C ALA A 7 -13.54 5.35 53.81
N VAL A 8 -12.42 4.94 53.23
CA VAL A 8 -11.14 4.78 53.94
C VAL A 8 -10.58 6.14 54.40
N LEU A 9 -10.82 7.23 53.66
CA LEU A 9 -10.44 8.57 54.10
C LEU A 9 -11.23 9.02 55.33
N GLY A 10 -12.52 8.70 55.38
CA GLY A 10 -13.36 8.97 56.58
C GLY A 10 -12.87 8.22 57.81
N LEU A 11 -12.49 6.96 57.64
CA LEU A 11 -11.93 6.13 58.68
C LEU A 11 -10.54 6.62 59.14
N GLY A 12 -9.70 7.06 58.19
CA GLY A 12 -8.41 7.69 58.46
C GLY A 12 -8.56 9.01 59.24
N GLY A 13 -9.56 9.83 58.88
CA GLY A 13 -9.92 11.03 59.61
C GLY A 13 -10.33 10.76 61.08
N ALA A 14 -11.10 9.71 61.33
CA ALA A 14 -11.47 9.28 62.66
C ALA A 14 -10.24 8.78 63.44
N LEU A 15 -9.33 8.05 62.84
CA LEU A 15 -8.10 7.56 63.47
C LEU A 15 -7.12 8.69 63.85
N LEU A 16 -7.22 9.89 63.27
CA LEU A 16 -6.44 11.07 63.64
C LEU A 16 -6.72 11.54 65.07
N THR A 17 -7.90 11.26 65.57
CA THR A 17 -8.26 11.61 67.00
C THR A 17 -7.41 10.85 68.03
N LEU A 18 -6.95 9.64 67.68
CA LEU A 18 -6.21 8.75 68.55
C LEU A 18 -4.84 9.32 68.98
N PRO A 19 -3.92 9.75 68.14
CA PRO A 19 -2.67 10.36 68.56
C PRO A 19 -2.90 11.70 69.27
N ILE A 20 -3.94 12.45 68.92
CA ILE A 20 -4.29 13.72 69.55
C ILE A 20 -4.75 13.46 70.98
N ILE A 21 -5.69 12.53 71.19
CA ILE A 21 -6.19 12.16 72.53
C ILE A 21 -5.04 11.61 73.38
N LEU A 22 -4.24 10.68 72.86
CA LEU A 22 -3.08 10.14 73.56
C LEU A 22 -2.07 11.23 73.95
N HIS A 23 -1.86 12.20 73.15
CA HIS A 23 -0.94 13.31 73.41
C HIS A 23 -1.40 14.16 74.59
N PHE A 24 -2.71 14.41 74.72
CA PHE A 24 -3.27 15.18 75.82
C PHE A 24 -3.40 14.33 77.10
N LEU A 25 -3.74 13.05 77.02
CA LEU A 25 -3.88 12.12 78.16
C LEU A 25 -2.52 11.80 78.80
N MET A 26 -1.48 11.65 78.02
CA MET A 26 -0.14 11.27 78.45
C MET A 26 0.76 12.46 78.85
N GLN A 27 0.24 13.68 78.93
CA GLN A 27 1.03 14.77 79.49
C GLN A 27 1.38 14.53 80.96
N PRO A 28 2.65 14.40 81.36
CA PRO A 28 3.05 14.21 82.72
C PRO A 28 2.64 15.42 83.52
N LYS A 29 1.77 15.20 84.52
CA LYS A 29 1.45 16.25 85.51
C LYS A 29 2.72 16.56 86.27
N PRO A 30 3.24 17.78 86.30
CA PRO A 30 4.43 18.09 87.13
C PRO A 30 4.09 17.88 88.58
N LYS A 31 4.81 16.96 89.25
CA LYS A 31 4.80 16.92 90.70
C LYS A 31 5.51 18.17 91.20
N ILE A 32 4.77 19.04 91.86
CA ILE A 32 5.31 20.19 92.58
C ILE A 32 6.00 19.71 93.80
N LEU A 33 7.33 19.68 93.84
CA LEU A 33 8.16 19.50 95.00
C LEU A 33 8.66 20.90 95.37
N GLU A 34 8.21 21.39 96.46
CA GLU A 34 8.71 22.64 96.99
C GLU A 34 10.12 22.46 97.59
N PHE A 35 11.09 23.02 96.83
CA PHE A 35 12.49 23.06 97.26
C PHE A 35 12.95 24.48 97.44
N PRO A 36 13.38 24.90 98.69
CA PRO A 36 13.65 26.33 98.97
C PRO A 36 14.80 26.99 98.24
N ALA A 37 15.70 26.21 97.63
CA ALA A 37 16.90 26.76 96.95
C ALA A 37 16.72 27.14 95.52
N LEU A 38 15.56 27.11 94.86
CA LEU A 38 15.28 27.28 93.52
C LEU A 38 15.31 28.72 92.94
N ARG A 39 15.53 29.71 93.85
CA ARG A 39 15.46 31.13 93.51
C ARG A 39 16.57 31.61 92.57
N PHE A 40 17.63 30.81 92.36
CA PHE A 40 18.78 31.15 91.45
C PHE A 40 18.83 30.44 90.10
N ILE A 41 17.91 29.55 89.81
CA ILE A 41 17.95 28.74 88.58
C ILE A 41 16.86 29.13 87.54
N GLN A 42 16.08 30.17 87.82
CA GLN A 42 14.91 30.49 87.02
C GLN A 42 15.21 30.91 85.58
N LYS A 43 16.37 31.42 85.23
CA LYS A 43 16.66 31.90 83.86
C LYS A 43 16.97 30.80 82.87
N ARG A 44 17.38 29.58 83.27
CA ARG A 44 17.68 28.50 82.35
C ARG A 44 16.49 27.61 82.03
N GLN A 45 15.48 27.58 82.85
CA GLN A 45 14.33 26.67 82.65
C GLN A 45 13.34 27.10 81.57
N PHE A 46 13.22 28.39 81.27
CA PHE A 46 12.28 28.89 80.27
C PHE A 46 12.67 28.48 78.80
N VAL A 47 13.94 28.38 78.50
CA VAL A 47 14.42 28.04 77.19
C VAL A 47 14.26 26.51 76.91
N ASN A 48 14.40 25.67 77.91
CA ASN A 48 14.23 24.22 77.76
C ASN A 48 12.77 23.78 77.66
N ARG A 49 11.84 24.47 78.32
CA ARG A 49 10.38 24.19 78.29
C ARG A 49 9.79 24.47 76.92
N SER A 50 10.17 25.57 76.27
CA SER A 50 9.68 25.89 74.92
C SER A 50 10.26 24.94 73.86
N ARG A 51 11.52 24.53 73.97
CA ARG A 51 12.16 23.55 73.10
C ARG A 51 11.52 22.13 73.23
N ALA A 52 11.22 21.67 74.46
CA ALA A 52 10.54 20.44 74.66
C ALA A 52 9.11 20.40 74.10
N ARG A 53 8.34 21.50 74.33
CA ARG A 53 7.00 21.61 73.73
C ARG A 53 7.00 21.56 72.20
N LEU A 54 7.95 22.25 71.59
CA LEU A 54 8.08 22.26 70.14
C LEU A 54 8.37 20.82 69.62
N LYS A 55 9.25 20.08 70.27
CA LYS A 55 9.57 18.68 69.94
C LYS A 55 8.32 17.77 69.98
N HIS A 56 7.54 17.87 71.05
CA HIS A 56 6.32 17.06 71.17
C HIS A 56 5.24 17.44 70.13
N ILE A 57 5.12 18.72 69.77
CA ILE A 57 4.17 19.15 68.75
C ILE A 57 4.58 18.65 67.38
N VAL A 58 5.86 18.72 67.04
CA VAL A 58 6.38 18.21 65.73
C VAL A 58 6.19 16.69 65.62
N LEU A 59 6.45 15.91 66.66
CA LEU A 59 6.19 14.49 66.70
C LEU A 59 4.70 14.14 66.53
N LEU A 60 3.81 14.91 67.19
CA LEU A 60 2.38 14.78 67.02
C LEU A 60 1.95 15.02 65.58
N LEU A 61 2.46 16.13 64.98
CA LEU A 61 2.17 16.46 63.56
C LEU A 61 2.65 15.37 62.59
N LEU A 62 3.86 14.83 62.84
CA LEU A 62 4.39 13.74 62.00
C LEU A 62 3.52 12.47 62.11
N ARG A 63 3.04 12.11 63.32
CA ARG A 63 2.14 10.95 63.53
C ARG A 63 0.78 11.16 62.88
N CYS A 64 0.20 12.35 62.99
CA CYS A 64 -1.04 12.72 62.30
C CYS A 64 -0.87 12.68 60.76
N LEU A 65 0.24 13.20 60.27
CA LEU A 65 0.57 13.19 58.86
C LEU A 65 0.76 11.76 58.31
N LEU A 66 1.40 10.88 59.11
CA LEU A 66 1.61 9.49 58.74
C LEU A 66 0.27 8.74 58.60
N ILE A 67 -0.67 8.92 59.55
CA ILE A 67 -2.00 8.32 59.47
C ILE A 67 -2.77 8.84 58.26
N LEU A 68 -2.69 10.15 57.99
CA LEU A 68 -3.38 10.77 56.88
C LEU A 68 -2.83 10.29 55.52
N LEU A 69 -1.51 10.21 55.37
CA LEU A 69 -0.87 9.68 54.17
C LEU A 69 -1.18 8.21 53.98
N MET A 70 -1.21 7.41 55.05
CA MET A 70 -1.54 5.99 54.98
C MET A 70 -3.00 5.78 54.58
N ALA A 71 -3.92 6.54 55.11
CA ALA A 71 -5.33 6.53 54.71
C ALA A 71 -5.50 6.99 53.25
N ALA A 72 -4.79 8.03 52.83
CA ALA A 72 -4.79 8.50 51.43
C ALA A 72 -4.23 7.44 50.48
N ALA A 73 -3.13 6.75 50.82
CA ALA A 73 -2.56 5.69 50.02
C ALA A 73 -3.53 4.50 49.85
N MET A 74 -4.21 4.11 50.99
CA MET A 74 -5.21 3.03 50.95
C MET A 74 -6.50 3.42 50.23
N ALA A 75 -6.82 4.70 50.15
CA ALA A 75 -7.97 5.21 49.41
C ALA A 75 -7.79 5.17 47.91
N GLY A 76 -6.57 4.92 47.42
CA GLY A 76 -6.24 4.75 45.99
C GLY A 76 -6.59 5.99 45.18
N PRO A 77 -5.91 7.13 45.35
CA PRO A 77 -6.15 8.32 44.57
C PRO A 77 -5.65 8.15 43.12
N SER A 78 -6.50 8.49 42.17
CA SER A 78 -6.17 8.54 40.76
C SER A 78 -6.54 9.90 40.15
N VAL A 79 -5.77 10.37 39.17
CA VAL A 79 -6.05 11.60 38.46
C VAL A 79 -6.05 11.30 36.96
N ALA A 80 -7.11 11.72 36.31
CA ALA A 80 -7.38 11.41 34.90
C ALA A 80 -6.48 12.18 33.94
N SER A 81 -6.00 13.35 34.30
CA SER A 81 -5.11 14.18 33.49
C SER A 81 -3.65 13.94 33.83
N ARG A 82 -2.82 13.68 32.84
CA ARG A 82 -1.37 13.53 32.98
C ARG A 82 -0.74 14.79 33.61
N ASP A 83 -1.22 15.96 33.22
CA ASP A 83 -0.71 17.24 33.71
C ASP A 83 -1.05 17.47 35.16
N TYR A 84 -2.31 17.25 35.57
CA TYR A 84 -2.69 17.28 36.99
C TYR A 84 -1.95 16.21 37.78
N GLY A 85 -1.70 15.04 37.19
CA GLY A 85 -0.91 13.98 37.76
C GLY A 85 0.52 14.41 38.05
N GLN A 86 1.18 15.07 37.14
CA GLN A 86 2.53 15.59 37.31
C GLN A 86 2.57 16.71 38.37
N TRP A 87 1.55 17.59 38.43
CA TRP A 87 1.42 18.58 39.48
C TRP A 87 1.23 17.96 40.87
N VAL A 88 0.46 16.89 40.95
CA VAL A 88 0.28 16.14 42.24
C VAL A 88 1.59 15.49 42.67
N ILE A 89 2.35 14.89 41.77
CA ILE A 89 3.69 14.34 42.05
C ILE A 89 4.63 15.45 42.51
N PHE A 90 4.64 16.59 41.83
CA PHE A 90 5.45 17.73 42.19
C PHE A 90 5.08 18.27 43.59
N ALA A 91 3.79 18.39 43.89
CA ALA A 91 3.31 18.78 45.21
C ALA A 91 3.74 17.77 46.31
N ALA A 92 3.69 16.48 46.01
CA ALA A 92 4.17 15.43 46.89
C ALA A 92 5.67 15.52 47.18
N ILE A 93 6.47 15.82 46.14
CA ILE A 93 7.92 16.06 46.30
C ILE A 93 8.17 17.29 47.18
N CYS A 94 7.42 18.40 46.97
CA CYS A 94 7.52 19.60 47.81
C CYS A 94 7.17 19.33 49.28
N VAL A 95 6.14 18.53 49.56
CA VAL A 95 5.78 18.13 50.89
C VAL A 95 6.88 17.26 51.53
N SER A 96 7.43 16.30 50.77
CA SER A 96 8.56 15.47 51.23
C SER A 96 9.79 16.32 51.58
N LEU A 97 10.11 17.31 50.73
CA LEU A 97 11.20 18.26 50.92
C LEU A 97 10.99 19.09 52.20
N LEU A 98 9.76 19.53 52.46
CA LEU A 98 9.40 20.28 53.64
C LEU A 98 9.56 19.43 54.93
N VAL A 99 9.19 18.14 54.87
CA VAL A 99 9.37 17.19 55.99
C VAL A 99 10.85 16.99 56.31
N VAL A 100 11.70 16.78 55.27
CA VAL A 100 13.15 16.60 55.43
C VAL A 100 13.81 17.88 55.96
N ALA A 101 13.40 19.06 55.46
CA ALA A 101 13.88 20.35 55.93
C ALA A 101 13.51 20.61 57.38
N LEU A 102 12.27 20.27 57.78
CA LEU A 102 11.79 20.39 59.17
C LEU A 102 12.55 19.45 60.10
N ALA A 103 12.86 18.23 59.66
CA ALA A 103 13.67 17.27 60.37
C ALA A 103 15.09 17.81 60.59
N LEU A 104 15.71 18.34 59.57
CA LEU A 104 17.05 18.96 59.62
C LEU A 104 17.05 20.17 60.56
N ALA A 105 16.05 21.05 60.46
CA ALA A 105 15.92 22.24 61.31
C ALA A 105 15.74 21.83 62.79
N THR A 106 14.95 20.80 63.11
CA THR A 106 14.77 20.30 64.48
C THR A 106 16.06 19.69 65.01
N VAL A 107 16.83 18.97 64.16
CA VAL A 107 18.14 18.40 64.57
C VAL A 107 19.16 19.51 64.84
N LEU A 108 19.17 20.58 64.02
CA LEU A 108 20.09 21.69 64.18
C LEU A 108 19.76 22.60 65.36
N LEU A 109 18.45 22.84 65.62
CA LEU A 109 17.97 23.78 66.66
C LEU A 109 17.83 23.13 68.05
N ALA A 110 17.56 21.80 68.06
CA ALA A 110 17.17 21.12 69.33
C ALA A 110 18.28 20.26 69.96
N SER A 111 19.45 20.09 69.36
CA SER A 111 20.48 19.15 69.85
C SER A 111 21.72 19.89 70.38
N GLU A 112 22.03 19.62 71.69
CA GLU A 112 23.30 20.11 72.29
C GLU A 112 24.55 19.36 71.84
N LYS A 113 24.43 18.09 71.36
CA LYS A 113 25.49 17.30 70.72
C LYS A 113 25.16 17.07 69.26
N ARG A 114 25.82 17.78 68.34
CA ARG A 114 25.70 17.64 66.92
C ARG A 114 26.31 16.29 66.47
N ASN A 115 25.46 15.32 66.03
CA ASN A 115 25.99 14.14 65.34
C ASN A 115 26.23 14.51 63.89
N GLY A 116 27.47 14.73 63.50
CA GLY A 116 27.89 15.18 62.18
C GLY A 116 27.36 14.26 61.05
N LEU A 117 27.31 12.96 61.32
CA LEU A 117 26.83 11.96 60.34
C LEU A 117 25.34 12.14 60.03
N LEU A 118 24.50 12.38 61.03
CA LEU A 118 23.05 12.54 60.80
C LEU A 118 22.70 13.87 60.17
N VAL A 119 23.40 14.92 60.51
CA VAL A 119 23.29 16.23 59.83
C VAL A 119 23.78 16.11 58.39
N GLY A 120 24.87 15.36 58.15
CA GLY A 120 25.40 15.11 56.78
C GLY A 120 24.38 14.33 55.93
N VAL A 121 23.79 13.26 56.45
CA VAL A 121 22.77 12.45 55.71
C VAL A 121 21.52 13.27 55.40
N LEU A 122 20.98 14.01 56.37
CA LEU A 122 19.79 14.84 56.17
C LEU A 122 20.05 15.99 55.20
N SER A 123 21.26 16.59 55.25
CA SER A 123 21.67 17.63 54.28
C SER A 123 21.83 17.08 52.87
N ALA A 124 22.43 15.90 52.73
CA ALA A 124 22.59 15.24 51.41
C ALA A 124 21.21 14.88 50.83
N LEU A 125 20.29 14.34 51.66
CA LEU A 125 18.92 14.07 51.27
C LEU A 125 18.18 15.36 50.87
N LEU A 126 18.35 16.44 51.59
CA LEU A 126 17.72 17.72 51.26
C LEU A 126 18.21 18.26 49.93
N ILE A 127 19.55 18.22 49.68
CA ILE A 127 20.14 18.67 48.41
C ILE A 127 19.63 17.82 47.23
N GLY A 128 19.57 16.48 47.44
CA GLY A 128 19.03 15.57 46.39
C GLY A 128 17.55 15.85 46.09
N HIS A 129 16.73 16.10 47.09
CA HIS A 129 15.33 16.47 46.90
C HIS A 129 15.15 17.81 46.23
N VAL A 130 15.95 18.83 46.54
CA VAL A 130 15.92 20.14 45.84
C VAL A 130 16.31 19.97 44.42
N GLY A 131 17.37 19.21 44.10
CA GLY A 131 17.78 18.94 42.73
C GLY A 131 16.70 18.24 41.93
N TYR A 132 16.07 17.20 42.52
CA TYR A 132 14.97 16.47 41.87
C TYR A 132 13.71 17.33 41.70
N ALA A 133 13.36 18.16 42.67
CA ALA A 133 12.22 19.08 42.58
C ALA A 133 12.46 20.15 41.48
N ALA A 134 13.66 20.68 41.38
CA ALA A 134 14.02 21.62 40.34
C ALA A 134 13.92 20.96 38.94
N TRP A 135 14.47 19.75 38.77
CA TRP A 135 14.34 19.00 37.54
C TRP A 135 12.90 18.69 37.20
N ALA A 136 12.10 18.19 38.11
CA ALA A 136 10.67 17.92 37.93
C ALA A 136 9.87 19.19 37.57
N GLY A 137 10.19 20.33 38.20
CA GLY A 137 9.58 21.62 37.91
C GLY A 137 9.87 22.12 36.49
N ILE A 138 11.10 21.92 35.98
CA ILE A 138 11.49 22.26 34.60
C ILE A 138 10.72 21.37 33.60
N GLN A 139 10.60 20.06 33.87
CA GLN A 139 9.83 19.15 33.04
C GLN A 139 8.34 19.54 32.99
N LEU A 140 7.77 19.96 34.10
CA LEU A 140 6.38 20.42 34.20
C LEU A 140 6.11 21.70 33.39
N MET A 141 7.07 22.62 33.32
CA MET A 141 6.95 23.87 32.57
C MET A 141 7.06 23.66 31.06
N ASN A 142 7.70 22.56 30.63
CA ASN A 142 7.91 22.23 29.22
C ASN A 142 6.89 21.23 28.68
N ALA A 143 5.94 20.76 29.48
CA ALA A 143 4.90 19.81 29.08
C ALA A 143 3.74 20.54 28.38
N GLU A 144 3.48 20.18 27.10
CA GLU A 144 2.28 20.61 26.38
C GLU A 144 1.03 19.89 26.95
N SER A 145 -0.05 20.66 27.13
CA SER A 145 -1.26 20.21 27.85
C SER A 145 -2.08 19.21 27.04
N THR A 146 -2.29 18.01 27.57
CA THR A 146 -3.24 17.01 27.07
C THR A 146 -4.32 16.74 28.11
N GLN A 147 -5.56 17.11 27.82
CA GLN A 147 -6.71 16.80 28.72
C GLN A 147 -7.20 15.39 28.42
N LEU A 148 -7.22 14.53 29.44
CA LEU A 148 -7.85 13.21 29.40
C LEU A 148 -8.85 13.10 30.57
N LEU A 149 -10.11 12.88 30.22
CA LEU A 149 -11.21 12.67 31.17
C LEU A 149 -11.31 11.18 31.56
N GLY A 150 -11.37 10.85 32.81
CA GLY A 150 -11.36 9.47 33.31
C GLY A 150 -12.53 9.12 34.22
N ASP A 151 -13.55 8.46 33.67
CA ASP A 151 -14.47 7.61 34.40
C ASP A 151 -14.48 6.24 33.68
N SER A 152 -14.10 5.18 34.36
CA SER A 152 -14.02 3.83 33.79
C SER A 152 -15.38 3.25 33.41
N ALA A 153 -16.47 3.79 33.92
CA ALA A 153 -17.84 3.37 33.66
C ALA A 153 -18.53 4.22 32.57
N ALA A 154 -17.90 5.31 32.11
CA ALA A 154 -18.49 6.17 31.10
C ALA A 154 -18.55 5.45 29.73
N PRO A 155 -19.67 5.60 28.99
CA PRO A 155 -19.80 5.02 27.67
C PRO A 155 -18.74 5.60 26.72
N VAL A 156 -18.33 4.78 25.75
CA VAL A 156 -17.26 5.07 24.79
C VAL A 156 -17.81 5.00 23.38
N THR A 157 -17.43 5.94 22.51
CA THR A 157 -17.55 5.74 21.08
C THR A 157 -16.21 5.23 20.54
N ALA A 158 -16.20 3.97 20.07
CA ALA A 158 -15.02 3.28 19.61
C ALA A 158 -14.99 3.13 18.08
N LEU A 159 -13.89 3.52 17.46
CA LEU A 159 -13.56 3.15 16.09
C LEU A 159 -12.62 1.95 16.14
N ILE A 160 -13.08 0.80 15.64
CA ILE A 160 -12.27 -0.41 15.53
C ILE A 160 -11.95 -0.63 14.05
N LEU A 161 -10.74 -0.29 13.64
CA LEU A 161 -10.24 -0.51 12.29
C LEU A 161 -9.40 -1.78 12.27
N VAL A 162 -9.85 -2.78 11.53
CA VAL A 162 -9.13 -4.05 11.35
C VAL A 162 -8.53 -4.08 9.94
N ASP A 163 -7.23 -4.29 9.87
CA ASP A 163 -6.57 -4.59 8.60
C ASP A 163 -7.10 -5.92 8.08
N THR A 164 -7.66 -5.91 6.87
CA THR A 164 -8.15 -7.09 6.17
C THR A 164 -7.36 -7.39 4.90
N SER A 165 -6.23 -6.70 4.68
CA SER A 165 -5.36 -6.91 3.54
C SER A 165 -4.93 -8.38 3.41
N CYS A 166 -4.50 -8.78 2.21
CA CYS A 166 -4.08 -10.16 1.96
C CYS A 166 -2.98 -10.64 2.93
N ARG A 167 -2.13 -9.74 3.47
CA ARG A 167 -1.08 -10.04 4.43
C ARG A 167 -1.60 -10.56 5.77
N MET A 168 -2.82 -10.15 6.14
CA MET A 168 -3.49 -10.68 7.33
C MET A 168 -3.85 -12.18 7.21
N GLY A 169 -3.71 -12.75 6.01
CA GLY A 169 -3.76 -14.19 5.76
C GLY A 169 -2.49 -14.95 6.17
N TYR A 170 -1.42 -14.27 6.62
CA TYR A 170 -0.22 -14.92 7.13
C TYR A 170 -0.56 -15.81 8.33
N GLN A 171 -0.17 -17.10 8.23
CA GLN A 171 -0.55 -18.14 9.18
C GLN A 171 0.62 -18.54 10.08
N ARG A 172 0.33 -18.66 11.38
CA ARG A 172 1.22 -19.26 12.37
C ARG A 172 0.41 -20.08 13.36
N GLU A 173 0.87 -21.29 13.67
CA GLU A 173 0.19 -22.16 14.65
C GLU A 173 -1.29 -22.43 14.28
N ASN A 174 -1.58 -22.62 13.01
CA ASN A 174 -2.92 -22.82 12.45
C ASN A 174 -3.89 -21.64 12.65
N LYS A 175 -3.39 -20.43 12.94
CA LYS A 175 -4.18 -19.21 13.02
C LYS A 175 -3.60 -18.15 12.11
N THR A 176 -4.46 -17.48 11.38
CA THR A 176 -4.07 -16.32 10.60
C THR A 176 -3.93 -15.06 11.48
N ASN A 177 -3.22 -14.05 10.99
CA ASN A 177 -3.19 -12.74 11.67
C ASN A 177 -4.61 -12.16 11.77
N LEU A 178 -5.47 -12.39 10.77
CA LEU A 178 -6.87 -11.98 10.81
C LEU A 178 -7.67 -12.69 11.92
N ASP A 179 -7.43 -13.98 12.14
CA ASP A 179 -8.08 -14.72 13.23
C ASP A 179 -7.70 -14.13 14.60
N ARG A 180 -6.42 -13.79 14.78
CA ARG A 180 -5.95 -13.09 15.99
C ARG A 180 -6.57 -11.70 16.13
N ALA A 181 -6.67 -10.96 15.02
CA ALA A 181 -7.34 -9.66 15.01
C ALA A 181 -8.81 -9.77 15.41
N LYS A 182 -9.53 -10.79 14.93
CA LYS A 182 -10.92 -11.07 15.34
C LYS A 182 -11.03 -11.44 16.81
N GLU A 183 -10.11 -12.25 17.33
CA GLU A 183 -10.08 -12.59 18.77
C GLU A 183 -9.87 -11.36 19.67
N ILE A 184 -9.01 -10.44 19.24
CA ILE A 184 -8.77 -9.18 19.95
C ILE A 184 -9.97 -8.25 19.80
N GLY A 185 -10.53 -8.11 18.61
CA GLY A 185 -11.69 -7.27 18.37
C GLY A 185 -12.93 -7.70 19.18
N ARG A 186 -13.21 -9.01 19.24
CA ARG A 186 -14.26 -9.56 20.12
C ARG A 186 -14.03 -9.23 21.59
N TRP A 187 -12.81 -9.47 22.06
CA TRP A 187 -12.44 -9.16 23.43
C TRP A 187 -12.56 -7.66 23.73
N LEU A 188 -12.17 -6.77 22.79
CA LEU A 188 -12.33 -5.31 22.95
C LEU A 188 -13.79 -4.92 23.16
N ILE A 189 -14.69 -5.45 22.35
CA ILE A 189 -16.13 -5.19 22.46
C ILE A 189 -16.68 -5.63 23.82
N GLU A 190 -16.20 -6.75 24.37
CA GLU A 190 -16.59 -7.24 25.69
C GLU A 190 -16.09 -6.34 26.85
N GLN A 191 -15.11 -5.48 26.61
CA GLN A 191 -14.58 -4.53 27.59
C GLN A 191 -15.33 -3.18 27.58
N PHE A 192 -16.21 -2.93 26.62
CA PHE A 192 -16.95 -1.67 26.55
C PHE A 192 -18.18 -1.69 27.47
N PRO A 193 -18.49 -0.56 28.13
CA PRO A 193 -19.74 -0.39 28.84
C PRO A 193 -20.97 -0.61 27.92
N ALA A 194 -22.09 -1.04 28.49
CA ALA A 194 -23.27 -1.44 27.73
C ALA A 194 -23.83 -0.33 26.79
N ASP A 195 -23.73 0.92 27.23
CA ASP A 195 -24.24 2.09 26.47
C ASP A 195 -23.21 2.66 25.47
N SER A 196 -22.13 1.94 25.18
CA SER A 196 -21.09 2.38 24.23
C SER A 196 -21.49 2.12 22.79
N GLU A 197 -21.00 2.96 21.91
CA GLU A 197 -21.14 2.84 20.45
C GLU A 197 -19.85 2.31 19.83
N ALA A 198 -19.94 1.46 18.83
CA ALA A 198 -18.80 0.96 18.10
C ALA A 198 -19.01 1.04 16.57
N CYS A 199 -18.01 1.59 15.88
CA CYS A 199 -17.87 1.49 14.45
C CYS A 199 -16.76 0.50 14.11
N VAL A 200 -17.09 -0.58 13.41
CA VAL A 200 -16.09 -1.55 12.93
C VAL A 200 -15.83 -1.28 11.45
N LEU A 201 -14.59 -0.96 11.12
CA LEU A 201 -14.13 -0.78 9.75
C LEU A 201 -13.13 -1.86 9.37
N SER A 202 -13.17 -2.27 8.11
CA SER A 202 -12.09 -3.02 7.46
C SER A 202 -11.28 -2.10 6.55
N THR A 203 -10.18 -2.57 6.01
CA THR A 203 -9.41 -1.85 4.97
C THR A 203 -10.08 -1.92 3.58
N ARG A 204 -11.32 -2.38 3.49
CA ARG A 204 -12.15 -2.29 2.29
C ARG A 204 -12.73 -0.88 2.14
N ASP A 205 -12.88 -0.41 0.90
CA ASP A 205 -13.47 0.91 0.58
C ASP A 205 -15.00 0.86 0.62
N ASP A 206 -15.56 0.65 1.82
CA ASP A 206 -16.99 0.69 2.11
C ASP A 206 -17.34 1.86 3.05
N PRO A 207 -18.57 2.39 3.02
CA PRO A 207 -18.96 3.52 3.87
C PRO A 207 -18.80 3.18 5.36
N PRO A 208 -18.22 4.09 6.18
CA PRO A 208 -18.15 3.91 7.62
C PRO A 208 -19.56 4.08 8.23
N ILE A 209 -19.98 3.15 9.08
CA ILE A 209 -21.29 3.15 9.72
C ILE A 209 -21.16 2.64 11.14
N PHE A 210 -21.82 3.32 12.10
CA PHE A 210 -21.95 2.80 13.46
C PHE A 210 -22.78 1.53 13.47
N SER A 211 -22.39 0.58 14.28
CA SER A 211 -23.18 -0.61 14.56
C SER A 211 -24.37 -0.24 15.44
N VAL A 212 -25.52 -0.87 15.19
CA VAL A 212 -26.77 -0.61 15.96
C VAL A 212 -26.57 -0.88 17.46
N ASP A 213 -25.78 -1.90 17.76
CA ASP A 213 -25.38 -2.28 19.12
C ASP A 213 -24.02 -2.99 19.12
N LEU A 214 -23.49 -3.28 20.28
CA LEU A 214 -22.21 -4.00 20.44
C LEU A 214 -22.27 -5.44 19.91
N GLY A 215 -23.45 -6.08 19.90
CA GLY A 215 -23.64 -7.40 19.31
C GLY A 215 -23.49 -7.37 17.78
N ALA A 216 -24.06 -6.35 17.14
CA ALA A 216 -23.89 -6.13 15.70
C ALA A 216 -22.43 -5.82 15.34
N ALA A 217 -21.74 -5.04 16.16
CA ALA A 217 -20.30 -4.79 16.01
C ALA A 217 -19.48 -6.10 16.11
N ARG A 218 -19.79 -6.97 17.07
CA ARG A 218 -19.16 -8.28 17.20
C ARG A 218 -19.40 -9.15 15.97
N ASN A 219 -20.65 -9.24 15.50
CA ASN A 219 -20.99 -10.00 14.30
C ASN A 219 -20.23 -9.47 13.06
N ARG A 220 -20.03 -8.16 12.96
CA ARG A 220 -19.27 -7.56 11.87
C ARG A 220 -17.79 -7.99 11.93
N ILE A 221 -17.17 -8.05 13.11
CA ILE A 221 -15.81 -8.57 13.29
C ILE A 221 -15.72 -10.04 12.90
N ASP A 222 -16.70 -10.86 13.30
CA ASP A 222 -16.69 -12.30 13.01
C ASP A 222 -16.77 -12.58 11.51
N ASN A 223 -17.45 -11.72 10.77
CA ASN A 223 -17.65 -11.85 9.32
C ASN A 223 -16.55 -11.20 8.47
N LEU A 224 -15.50 -10.62 9.07
CA LEU A 224 -14.37 -10.10 8.31
C LEU A 224 -13.67 -11.21 7.54
N GLU A 225 -13.32 -10.97 6.30
CA GLU A 225 -12.56 -11.86 5.44
C GLU A 225 -11.31 -11.15 4.92
N VAL A 226 -10.31 -11.93 4.50
CA VAL A 226 -9.15 -11.39 3.82
C VAL A 226 -9.56 -10.78 2.48
N GLU A 227 -9.18 -9.54 2.27
CA GLU A 227 -9.47 -8.75 1.07
C GLU A 227 -8.20 -8.52 0.26
N PHE A 228 -8.34 -8.55 -1.07
CA PHE A 228 -7.22 -8.31 -1.97
C PHE A 228 -7.25 -6.90 -2.57
N ASP A 229 -8.37 -6.21 -2.45
CA ASP A 229 -8.58 -4.81 -2.87
C ASP A 229 -8.70 -3.94 -1.63
N SER A 230 -7.61 -3.82 -0.89
CA SER A 230 -7.55 -3.06 0.36
C SER A 230 -6.94 -1.67 0.12
N VAL A 231 -7.50 -0.68 0.79
CA VAL A 231 -6.95 0.68 0.88
C VAL A 231 -6.04 0.80 2.12
N SER A 232 -5.18 1.81 2.14
CA SER A 232 -4.26 2.02 3.26
C SER A 232 -5.00 2.36 4.56
N ILE A 233 -4.43 1.97 5.69
CA ILE A 233 -4.97 2.23 7.02
C ILE A 233 -5.15 3.74 7.28
N PRO A 234 -4.18 4.63 6.95
CA PRO A 234 -4.35 6.06 7.15
C PRO A 234 -5.59 6.63 6.40
N LYS A 235 -5.82 6.18 5.17
CA LYS A 235 -7.02 6.59 4.41
C LYS A 235 -8.30 6.14 5.12
N ARG A 236 -8.38 4.88 5.55
CA ARG A 236 -9.56 4.36 6.26
C ARG A 236 -9.79 4.99 7.62
N MET A 237 -8.69 5.33 8.31
CA MET A 237 -8.76 6.09 9.54
C MET A 237 -9.37 7.45 9.34
N ALA A 238 -8.96 8.21 8.31
CA ALA A 238 -9.53 9.50 7.98
C ALA A 238 -11.05 9.42 7.73
N ASP A 239 -11.52 8.36 7.07
CA ASP A 239 -12.96 8.13 6.90
C ASP A 239 -13.67 7.84 8.23
N GLY A 240 -13.04 7.06 9.11
CA GLY A 240 -13.58 6.73 10.43
C GLY A 240 -13.60 7.94 11.39
N LEU A 241 -12.60 8.83 11.31
CA LEU A 241 -12.53 10.06 12.13
C LEU A 241 -13.70 11.00 11.83
N LYS A 242 -14.09 11.15 10.57
CA LYS A 242 -15.27 11.95 10.20
C LYS A 242 -16.54 11.44 10.88
N LEU A 243 -16.69 10.12 11.00
CA LEU A 243 -17.82 9.53 11.70
C LEU A 243 -17.72 9.73 13.22
N LEU A 244 -16.51 9.61 13.80
CA LEU A 244 -16.29 9.88 15.23
C LEU A 244 -16.61 11.32 15.62
N ASP A 245 -16.47 12.29 14.72
CA ASP A 245 -16.81 13.69 14.98
C ASP A 245 -18.30 13.88 15.21
N GLU A 246 -19.13 13.06 14.59
CA GLU A 246 -20.60 13.07 14.73
C GLU A 246 -21.10 12.25 15.93
N ALA A 247 -20.19 11.60 16.67
CA ALA A 247 -20.53 10.70 17.77
C ALA A 247 -21.09 11.41 18.99
N LEU A 248 -22.02 10.73 19.68
CA LEU A 248 -22.74 11.29 20.84
C LEU A 248 -21.92 11.37 22.11
N HIS A 249 -20.94 10.47 22.31
CA HIS A 249 -20.15 10.40 23.52
C HIS A 249 -18.88 11.25 23.42
N GLU A 250 -18.54 11.93 24.53
CA GLU A 250 -17.33 12.74 24.60
C GLU A 250 -16.04 11.90 24.54
N ARG A 251 -16.12 10.64 25.01
CA ARG A 251 -14.99 9.74 25.06
C ARG A 251 -14.89 8.95 23.77
N ARG A 252 -13.80 9.18 23.03
CA ARG A 252 -13.57 8.61 21.72
C ARG A 252 -12.26 7.84 21.70
N GLU A 253 -12.34 6.57 21.34
CA GLU A 253 -11.20 5.65 21.29
C GLU A 253 -11.05 5.06 19.89
N ILE A 254 -9.82 5.02 19.40
CA ILE A 254 -9.47 4.48 18.10
C ILE A 254 -8.61 3.24 18.31
N TYR A 255 -9.02 2.12 17.74
CA TYR A 255 -8.30 0.86 17.80
C TYR A 255 -7.95 0.42 16.39
N VAL A 256 -6.67 0.35 16.07
CA VAL A 256 -6.18 -0.15 14.78
C VAL A 256 -5.51 -1.48 15.00
N VAL A 257 -6.06 -2.54 14.41
CA VAL A 257 -5.54 -3.90 14.52
C VAL A 257 -4.90 -4.28 13.18
N SER A 258 -3.58 -4.44 13.14
CA SER A 258 -2.81 -4.68 11.93
C SER A 258 -1.59 -5.56 12.20
N ASP A 259 -1.03 -6.15 11.13
CA ASP A 259 0.26 -6.85 11.18
C ASP A 259 1.46 -5.89 11.10
N LEU A 260 1.21 -4.60 11.04
CA LEU A 260 2.18 -3.52 10.87
C LEU A 260 3.03 -3.67 9.60
N SER A 261 2.47 -4.20 8.53
CA SER A 261 3.14 -4.19 7.23
C SER A 261 3.23 -2.78 6.67
N ALA A 262 4.42 -2.35 6.22
CA ALA A 262 4.68 -1.01 5.70
C ALA A 262 3.67 -0.60 4.60
N LYS A 263 3.30 -1.54 3.75
CA LYS A 263 2.35 -1.31 2.65
C LYS A 263 0.94 -0.94 3.11
N SER A 264 0.48 -1.45 4.27
CA SER A 264 -0.82 -1.07 4.84
C SER A 264 -0.84 0.38 5.35
N TRP A 265 0.34 0.93 5.68
CA TRP A 265 0.50 2.25 6.28
C TRP A 265 0.97 3.32 5.31
N GLU A 266 1.20 2.98 4.03
CA GLU A 266 1.57 3.98 3.03
C GLU A 266 0.51 5.08 2.94
N SER A 267 0.96 6.32 3.09
CA SER A 267 0.14 7.51 2.91
C SER A 267 0.93 8.56 2.13
N ASN A 268 0.32 9.10 1.10
CA ASN A 268 0.85 10.26 0.37
C ASN A 268 0.31 11.59 0.92
N ASP A 269 -0.49 11.55 1.99
CA ASP A 269 -1.23 12.68 2.52
C ASP A 269 -0.99 12.81 4.03
N SER A 270 -0.57 13.99 4.45
CA SER A 270 -0.38 14.37 5.87
C SER A 270 -1.67 14.86 6.54
N SER A 271 -2.82 14.80 5.85
CA SER A 271 -4.10 15.28 6.38
C SER A 271 -4.50 14.58 7.66
N LEU A 272 -4.28 13.26 7.75
CA LEU A 272 -4.58 12.48 8.94
C LEU A 272 -3.79 12.95 10.17
N LEU A 273 -2.48 13.20 10.02
CA LEU A 273 -1.64 13.71 11.10
C LEU A 273 -2.15 15.06 11.61
N ASN A 274 -2.49 15.95 10.69
CA ASN A 274 -3.03 17.27 11.04
C ASN A 274 -4.39 17.15 11.75
N GLU A 275 -5.24 16.26 11.29
CA GLU A 275 -6.56 16.01 11.89
C GLU A 275 -6.45 15.41 13.30
N LEU A 276 -5.58 14.43 13.51
CA LEU A 276 -5.31 13.87 14.82
C LEU A 276 -4.62 14.88 15.77
N ALA A 277 -3.72 15.71 15.24
CA ALA A 277 -3.07 16.76 16.03
C ALA A 277 -4.07 17.81 16.53
N ALA A 278 -5.10 18.10 15.75
CA ALA A 278 -6.16 19.04 16.13
C ALA A 278 -7.12 18.47 17.20
N LYS A 279 -7.10 17.15 17.45
CA LYS A 279 -8.05 16.43 18.33
C LYS A 279 -7.30 15.65 19.44
N PRO A 280 -6.73 16.36 20.42
CA PRO A 280 -5.94 15.72 21.49
C PRO A 280 -6.76 14.80 22.40
N GLU A 281 -8.09 14.90 22.38
CA GLU A 281 -9.01 14.08 23.15
C GLU A 281 -9.17 12.65 22.64
N TYR A 282 -8.70 12.36 21.40
CA TYR A 282 -8.77 11.02 20.82
C TYR A 282 -7.62 10.16 21.32
N SER A 283 -7.94 8.99 21.86
CA SER A 283 -6.97 7.99 22.29
C SER A 283 -6.80 6.94 21.21
N ALA A 284 -5.61 6.84 20.62
CA ALA A 284 -5.31 5.86 19.58
C ALA A 284 -4.50 4.68 20.14
N PHE A 285 -4.97 3.48 19.85
CA PHE A 285 -4.33 2.22 20.19
C PHE A 285 -4.02 1.45 18.92
N VAL A 286 -2.76 1.15 18.69
CA VAL A 286 -2.32 0.31 17.58
C VAL A 286 -1.99 -1.07 18.12
N ILE A 287 -2.64 -2.08 17.60
CA ILE A 287 -2.54 -3.45 18.07
C ILE A 287 -1.85 -4.29 17.02
N ASP A 288 -0.64 -4.72 17.36
CA ASP A 288 0.20 -5.55 16.50
C ASP A 288 -0.18 -7.02 16.65
N VAL A 289 -0.74 -7.60 15.59
CA VAL A 289 -1.05 -9.04 15.48
C VAL A 289 -0.05 -9.77 14.57
N GLY A 290 0.91 -9.05 13.99
CA GLY A 290 1.91 -9.57 13.09
C GLY A 290 3.04 -10.34 13.78
N GLN A 291 4.01 -10.77 12.97
CA GLN A 291 5.21 -11.48 13.43
C GLN A 291 6.43 -10.59 13.25
N GLN A 292 7.35 -10.60 14.23
CA GLN A 292 8.61 -9.86 14.14
C GLN A 292 9.55 -10.41 13.05
N SER A 293 9.53 -11.72 12.85
CA SER A 293 10.26 -12.38 11.77
C SER A 293 9.30 -13.26 10.98
N THR A 294 9.21 -13.01 9.68
CA THR A 294 8.37 -13.77 8.77
C THR A 294 9.20 -14.76 7.97
N THR A 295 8.68 -15.98 7.82
CA THR A 295 9.24 -16.98 6.91
C THR A 295 8.26 -17.16 5.77
N ASN A 296 8.71 -16.94 4.54
CA ASN A 296 7.84 -16.98 3.37
C ASN A 296 8.60 -17.43 2.12
N THR A 297 7.90 -18.07 1.20
CA THR A 297 8.38 -18.37 -0.15
C THR A 297 7.36 -17.81 -1.14
N ALA A 298 7.77 -16.91 -2.00
CA ALA A 298 6.87 -16.16 -2.89
C ALA A 298 7.19 -16.42 -4.37
N ILE A 299 6.18 -16.54 -5.22
CA ILE A 299 6.32 -16.41 -6.68
C ILE A 299 6.30 -14.93 -7.04
N LEU A 300 7.37 -14.46 -7.67
CA LEU A 300 7.49 -13.10 -8.16
C LEU A 300 6.54 -12.84 -9.36
N PRO A 301 6.33 -11.59 -9.76
CA PRO A 301 5.51 -11.27 -10.92
C PRO A 301 5.90 -12.06 -12.17
N LEU A 302 4.90 -12.44 -12.96
CA LEU A 302 5.12 -13.15 -14.21
C LEU A 302 5.41 -12.15 -15.34
N GLU A 303 6.46 -12.45 -16.11
CA GLU A 303 6.74 -11.84 -17.40
C GLU A 303 6.40 -12.83 -18.50
N ILE A 304 5.47 -12.48 -19.37
CA ILE A 304 5.03 -13.33 -20.46
C ILE A 304 5.50 -12.70 -21.74
N ASN A 305 6.20 -13.44 -22.58
CA ASN A 305 6.72 -12.91 -23.83
C ASN A 305 5.61 -12.40 -24.76
N ARG A 306 4.44 -13.06 -24.78
CA ARG A 306 3.26 -12.70 -25.60
C ARG A 306 1.96 -13.18 -24.99
N ASP A 307 0.98 -12.32 -24.83
CA ASP A 307 -0.38 -12.65 -24.38
C ASP A 307 -1.23 -13.33 -25.48
N SER A 308 -0.84 -13.17 -26.74
CA SER A 308 -1.50 -13.75 -27.91
C SER A 308 -0.49 -14.50 -28.77
N LEU A 309 -0.74 -15.78 -28.99
CA LEU A 309 0.10 -16.66 -29.76
C LEU A 309 -0.64 -17.14 -31.02
N VAL A 310 0.14 -17.65 -31.97
CA VAL A 310 -0.35 -18.45 -33.09
C VAL A 310 0.02 -19.91 -32.83
N PRO A 311 -0.66 -20.89 -33.44
CA PRO A 311 -0.27 -22.30 -33.35
C PRO A 311 1.20 -22.48 -33.75
N GLY A 312 1.95 -23.17 -32.90
CA GLY A 312 3.39 -23.36 -33.10
C GLY A 312 4.28 -22.22 -32.59
N GLY A 313 3.70 -21.12 -32.13
CA GLY A 313 4.45 -20.04 -31.48
C GLY A 313 5.01 -20.48 -30.11
N GLU A 314 6.20 -20.03 -29.81
CA GLU A 314 6.85 -20.35 -28.53
C GLU A 314 6.29 -19.48 -27.40
N LEU A 315 5.85 -20.16 -26.33
CA LEU A 315 5.49 -19.52 -25.08
C LEU A 315 6.69 -19.52 -24.14
N GLU A 316 7.13 -18.35 -23.73
CA GLU A 316 8.12 -18.19 -22.69
C GLU A 316 7.54 -17.37 -21.53
N ILE A 317 7.64 -17.94 -20.32
CA ILE A 317 7.21 -17.30 -19.09
C ILE A 317 8.42 -17.21 -18.16
N ARG A 318 8.74 -16.02 -17.77
CA ARG A 318 9.79 -15.72 -16.78
C ARG A 318 9.15 -15.29 -15.48
N THR A 319 9.72 -15.73 -14.39
CA THR A 319 9.36 -15.30 -13.03
C THR A 319 10.53 -15.55 -12.10
N GLY A 320 10.34 -15.39 -10.83
CA GLY A 320 11.29 -15.78 -9.82
C GLY A 320 10.60 -16.43 -8.63
N VAL A 321 11.38 -17.09 -7.80
CA VAL A 321 10.99 -17.52 -6.46
C VAL A 321 11.89 -16.83 -5.47
N ALA A 322 11.30 -16.10 -4.53
CA ALA A 322 12.02 -15.44 -3.45
C ALA A 322 11.78 -16.16 -2.12
N ARG A 323 12.81 -16.19 -1.26
CA ARG A 323 12.72 -16.80 0.08
C ARG A 323 13.11 -15.79 1.15
N SER A 324 12.28 -15.65 2.16
CA SER A 324 12.62 -15.03 3.44
C SER A 324 12.61 -16.09 4.55
N GLY A 325 13.59 -16.03 5.47
CA GLY A 325 13.81 -17.04 6.52
C GLY A 325 14.73 -18.16 6.10
N SER A 326 14.84 -19.22 6.90
CA SER A 326 15.79 -20.31 6.72
C SER A 326 15.72 -20.99 5.36
N ALA A 327 16.84 -21.56 4.91
CA ALA A 327 16.90 -22.30 3.65
C ALA A 327 15.87 -23.45 3.59
N VAL A 328 15.27 -23.64 2.43
CA VAL A 328 14.22 -24.65 2.22
C VAL A 328 14.26 -25.19 0.79
N GLN A 329 13.91 -26.46 0.64
CA GLN A 329 13.69 -27.05 -0.67
C GLN A 329 12.20 -26.92 -1.03
N ARG A 330 11.91 -26.36 -2.22
CA ARG A 330 10.54 -26.15 -2.72
C ARG A 330 10.41 -26.59 -4.16
N SER A 331 9.29 -27.18 -4.48
CA SER A 331 8.93 -27.51 -5.85
C SER A 331 8.00 -26.45 -6.43
N VAL A 332 8.31 -25.99 -7.62
CA VAL A 332 7.46 -25.08 -8.38
C VAL A 332 6.78 -25.85 -9.50
N ARG A 333 5.48 -25.73 -9.56
CA ARG A 333 4.62 -26.36 -10.54
C ARG A 333 4.14 -25.33 -11.53
N PHE A 334 4.39 -25.60 -12.81
CA PHE A 334 3.79 -24.89 -13.92
C PHE A 334 2.65 -25.75 -14.48
N ARG A 335 1.47 -25.15 -14.63
CA ARG A 335 0.30 -25.76 -15.25
C ARG A 335 -0.27 -24.87 -16.32
N LEU A 336 -0.61 -25.45 -17.47
CA LEU A 336 -1.32 -24.76 -18.54
C LEU A 336 -2.55 -25.58 -18.92
N GLU A 337 -3.75 -25.02 -18.75
CA GLU A 337 -5.02 -25.69 -19.08
C GLU A 337 -5.19 -25.77 -20.60
N ARG A 338 -5.75 -26.87 -21.09
CA ARG A 338 -6.22 -26.95 -22.46
C ARG A 338 -7.58 -26.27 -22.60
N PRO A 339 -7.89 -25.62 -23.73
CA PRO A 339 -9.17 -24.93 -23.92
C PRO A 339 -10.36 -25.88 -23.82
N ASP A 340 -10.22 -27.08 -24.38
CA ASP A 340 -11.24 -28.13 -24.34
C ASP A 340 -10.60 -29.51 -24.20
N SER A 341 -10.51 -29.97 -22.96
CA SER A 341 -9.97 -31.29 -22.66
C SER A 341 -10.92 -32.46 -22.98
N SER A 342 -12.16 -32.18 -23.36
CA SER A 342 -13.15 -33.22 -23.73
C SER A 342 -13.00 -33.66 -25.17
N ARG A 343 -12.35 -32.90 -26.04
CA ARG A 343 -12.14 -33.23 -27.44
C ARG A 343 -10.97 -34.18 -27.60
N PRO A 344 -11.19 -35.34 -28.21
CA PRO A 344 -10.07 -36.25 -28.50
C PRO A 344 -9.18 -35.64 -29.58
N VAL A 345 -7.89 -35.78 -29.40
CA VAL A 345 -6.85 -35.33 -30.34
C VAL A 345 -6.27 -36.52 -31.07
N LEU A 346 -6.12 -36.38 -32.38
CA LEU A 346 -5.46 -37.40 -33.21
C LEU A 346 -3.94 -37.24 -33.06
N ARG A 347 -3.28 -38.18 -32.39
CA ARG A 347 -1.83 -38.21 -32.25
C ARG A 347 -1.32 -39.62 -32.71
N ASP A 348 -0.35 -39.64 -33.59
CA ASP A 348 0.24 -40.86 -34.13
C ASP A 348 -0.84 -41.83 -34.65
N GLN A 349 -1.84 -41.33 -35.37
CA GLN A 349 -2.99 -42.03 -35.91
C GLN A 349 -3.91 -42.67 -34.85
N LYS A 350 -3.74 -42.36 -33.57
CA LYS A 350 -4.62 -42.77 -32.48
C LYS A 350 -5.41 -41.58 -31.90
N LEU A 351 -6.70 -41.82 -31.68
CA LEU A 351 -7.58 -40.88 -31.02
C LEU A 351 -7.37 -40.97 -29.51
N LEU A 352 -6.78 -39.94 -28.91
CA LEU A 352 -6.49 -39.91 -27.50
C LEU A 352 -7.29 -38.75 -26.85
N VAL A 353 -7.85 -39.02 -25.67
CA VAL A 353 -8.38 -37.92 -24.81
C VAL A 353 -7.19 -37.30 -24.13
N PRO A 354 -6.89 -35.99 -24.39
CA PRO A 354 -5.71 -35.38 -23.82
C PRO A 354 -5.87 -35.13 -22.32
N ASP A 355 -4.75 -35.10 -21.63
CA ASP A 355 -4.73 -34.62 -20.23
C ASP A 355 -5.26 -33.17 -20.14
N LYS A 356 -5.96 -32.87 -19.05
CA LYS A 356 -6.56 -31.55 -18.84
C LYS A 356 -5.50 -30.44 -18.80
N PHE A 357 -4.31 -30.75 -18.31
CA PHE A 357 -3.21 -29.83 -18.13
C PHE A 357 -1.94 -30.27 -18.85
N HIS A 358 -1.18 -29.30 -19.34
CA HIS A 358 0.25 -29.43 -19.54
C HIS A 358 0.93 -29.06 -18.23
N GLU A 359 1.64 -30.00 -17.61
CA GLU A 359 2.24 -29.81 -16.31
C GLU A 359 3.76 -29.99 -16.36
N ARG A 360 4.48 -29.13 -15.65
CA ARG A 360 5.92 -29.26 -15.40
C ARG A 360 6.19 -28.98 -13.94
N LEU A 361 7.02 -29.80 -13.32
CA LEU A 361 7.45 -29.66 -11.94
C LEU A 361 8.96 -29.57 -11.90
N LYS A 362 9.48 -28.59 -11.15
CA LYS A 362 10.91 -28.41 -10.93
C LYS A 362 11.17 -28.04 -9.48
N THR A 363 12.17 -28.65 -8.87
CA THR A 363 12.50 -28.46 -7.46
C THR A 363 13.75 -27.57 -7.35
N TYR A 364 13.71 -26.63 -6.42
CA TYR A 364 14.76 -25.66 -6.16
C TYR A 364 15.18 -25.70 -4.69
N GLU A 365 16.47 -25.51 -4.44
CA GLU A 365 17.00 -25.29 -3.11
C GLU A 365 17.17 -23.78 -2.89
N LEU A 366 16.28 -23.23 -2.09
CA LEU A 366 16.21 -21.79 -1.83
C LEU A 366 16.99 -21.46 -0.56
N LYS A 367 18.02 -20.63 -0.68
CA LYS A 367 18.78 -20.11 0.45
C LYS A 367 18.04 -18.95 1.10
N GLU A 368 18.42 -18.62 2.33
CA GLU A 368 17.90 -17.47 3.04
C GLU A 368 18.17 -16.16 2.28
N GLY A 369 17.12 -15.34 2.09
CA GLY A 369 17.20 -14.07 1.37
C GLY A 369 17.47 -14.19 -0.13
N ALA A 370 17.47 -15.42 -0.70
CA ALA A 370 17.76 -15.64 -2.10
C ALA A 370 16.50 -15.47 -2.98
N SER A 371 16.75 -15.03 -4.20
CA SER A 371 15.78 -15.04 -5.29
C SER A 371 16.37 -15.84 -6.46
N GLU A 372 15.62 -16.83 -6.93
CA GLU A 372 16.00 -17.68 -8.06
C GLU A 372 15.11 -17.36 -9.26
N SER A 373 15.73 -17.12 -10.41
CA SER A 373 15.01 -16.87 -11.66
C SER A 373 14.51 -18.16 -12.28
N LEU A 374 13.26 -18.15 -12.71
CA LEU A 374 12.59 -19.29 -13.33
C LEU A 374 12.17 -18.95 -14.75
N THR A 375 12.51 -19.83 -15.69
CA THR A 375 12.04 -19.73 -17.08
C THR A 375 11.36 -21.02 -17.48
N PHE A 376 10.12 -20.88 -17.95
CA PHE A 376 9.33 -21.98 -18.50
C PHE A 376 9.15 -21.73 -20.01
N LYS A 377 9.75 -22.59 -20.83
CA LYS A 377 9.58 -22.58 -22.28
C LYS A 377 8.67 -23.69 -22.71
N PHE A 378 7.71 -23.36 -23.55
CA PHE A 378 6.73 -24.29 -24.09
C PHE A 378 6.72 -24.17 -25.63
N SER A 379 7.32 -25.14 -26.28
CA SER A 379 7.51 -25.18 -27.74
C SER A 379 6.57 -26.16 -28.46
N GLN A 380 5.69 -26.86 -27.72
CA GLN A 380 4.69 -27.70 -28.35
C GLN A 380 3.55 -26.85 -28.92
N PRO A 381 3.00 -27.19 -30.10
CA PRO A 381 1.87 -26.46 -30.66
C PRO A 381 0.68 -26.45 -29.68
N LEU A 382 0.24 -25.23 -29.33
CA LEU A 382 -0.95 -25.04 -28.52
C LEU A 382 -2.20 -25.01 -29.38
N GLU A 383 -3.29 -25.56 -28.88
CA GLU A 383 -4.59 -25.56 -29.52
C GLU A 383 -5.19 -24.15 -29.57
N PHE A 384 -6.03 -23.91 -30.58
CA PHE A 384 -6.77 -22.65 -30.65
C PHE A 384 -7.68 -22.45 -29.44
N GLY A 385 -7.72 -21.23 -28.93
CA GLY A 385 -8.59 -20.85 -27.85
C GLY A 385 -7.87 -20.20 -26.68
N THR A 386 -8.56 -20.09 -25.58
CA THR A 386 -8.05 -19.47 -24.35
C THR A 386 -7.45 -20.54 -23.44
N HIS A 387 -6.18 -20.36 -23.11
CA HIS A 387 -5.47 -21.21 -22.14
C HIS A 387 -5.26 -20.45 -20.83
N HIS A 388 -5.67 -21.04 -19.73
CA HIS A 388 -5.38 -20.55 -18.39
C HIS A 388 -4.17 -21.26 -17.82
N GLY A 389 -3.24 -20.52 -17.28
CA GLY A 389 -2.03 -21.08 -16.71
C GLY A 389 -1.79 -20.61 -15.29
N THR A 390 -1.11 -21.45 -14.52
CA THR A 390 -0.75 -21.19 -13.13
C THR A 390 0.70 -21.59 -12.89
N VAL A 391 1.42 -20.74 -12.19
CA VAL A 391 2.71 -21.08 -11.57
C VAL A 391 2.48 -21.09 -10.07
N GLU A 392 2.77 -22.21 -9.41
CA GLU A 392 2.50 -22.38 -7.98
C GLU A 392 3.65 -23.07 -7.25
N ILE A 393 3.87 -22.69 -6.00
CA ILE A 393 4.73 -23.40 -5.06
C ILE A 393 3.94 -24.59 -4.53
N VAL A 394 4.57 -25.76 -4.52
CA VAL A 394 3.97 -27.00 -3.98
C VAL A 394 4.43 -27.18 -2.55
N GLY A 395 3.48 -27.40 -1.65
CA GLY A 395 3.69 -27.60 -0.23
C GLY A 395 3.15 -26.44 0.61
N ASP A 396 3.12 -26.66 1.92
CA ASP A 396 2.58 -25.68 2.87
C ASP A 396 3.54 -24.52 3.07
N ASP A 397 3.00 -23.31 3.13
CA ASP A 397 3.73 -22.09 3.47
C ASP A 397 2.89 -21.25 4.44
N SER A 398 3.58 -20.37 5.17
CA SER A 398 2.92 -19.49 6.13
C SER A 398 2.07 -18.42 5.46
N PHE A 399 2.32 -18.10 4.18
CA PHE A 399 1.58 -17.11 3.42
C PHE A 399 1.22 -17.64 2.03
N GLU A 400 0.02 -18.19 1.89
CA GLU A 400 -0.41 -18.89 0.66
C GLU A 400 -0.75 -17.95 -0.50
N HIS A 401 -1.00 -16.66 -0.25
CA HIS A 401 -1.54 -15.75 -1.26
C HIS A 401 -0.53 -15.36 -2.34
N ASP A 402 0.76 -15.46 -2.08
CA ASP A 402 1.84 -15.23 -3.04
C ASP A 402 2.46 -16.51 -3.59
N ASN A 403 1.97 -17.67 -3.15
CA ASN A 403 2.38 -18.99 -3.66
C ASN A 403 1.88 -19.29 -5.06
N LYS A 404 0.97 -18.46 -5.61
CA LYS A 404 0.36 -18.69 -6.92
C LYS A 404 0.32 -17.42 -7.75
N ARG A 405 0.68 -17.60 -9.03
CA ARG A 405 0.46 -16.57 -10.05
C ARG A 405 -0.30 -17.14 -11.20
N PHE A 406 -1.22 -16.37 -11.74
CA PHE A 406 -2.16 -16.76 -12.76
C PHE A 406 -1.87 -16.02 -14.06
N PHE A 407 -2.05 -16.72 -15.18
CA PHE A 407 -1.94 -16.07 -16.48
C PHE A 407 -2.93 -16.67 -17.48
N THR A 408 -3.22 -15.91 -18.49
CA THR A 408 -4.07 -16.35 -19.61
C THR A 408 -3.37 -16.04 -20.90
N ILE A 409 -3.46 -16.95 -21.86
CA ILE A 409 -2.94 -16.81 -23.20
C ILE A 409 -4.06 -17.11 -24.17
N GLU A 410 -4.17 -16.32 -25.21
CA GLU A 410 -5.07 -16.59 -26.32
C GLU A 410 -4.28 -17.11 -27.52
N VAL A 411 -4.54 -18.34 -27.94
CA VAL A 411 -4.01 -18.90 -29.21
C VAL A 411 -5.00 -18.58 -30.32
N ARG A 412 -4.59 -17.73 -31.24
CA ARG A 412 -5.44 -17.19 -32.31
C ARG A 412 -4.89 -17.56 -33.69
N LYS A 413 -5.75 -17.45 -34.72
CA LYS A 413 -5.30 -17.48 -36.11
C LYS A 413 -4.35 -16.34 -36.35
N PRO A 414 -3.36 -16.52 -37.27
CA PRO A 414 -2.50 -15.42 -37.69
C PRO A 414 -3.31 -14.20 -38.15
N ARG A 415 -2.77 -13.01 -37.90
CA ARG A 415 -3.44 -11.75 -38.17
C ARG A 415 -3.38 -11.45 -39.68
N GLN A 416 -4.53 -11.15 -40.26
CA GLN A 416 -4.60 -10.74 -41.65
C GLN A 416 -4.18 -9.28 -41.79
N VAL A 417 -3.17 -8.98 -42.58
CA VAL A 417 -2.64 -7.64 -42.79
C VAL A 417 -2.70 -7.29 -44.28
N LEU A 418 -3.18 -6.09 -44.56
CA LEU A 418 -3.19 -5.60 -45.97
C LEU A 418 -2.03 -4.60 -46.14
N ILE A 419 -1.17 -4.88 -47.14
CA ILE A 419 -0.10 -3.99 -47.57
C ILE A 419 -0.50 -3.37 -48.90
N LEU A 420 -0.81 -2.07 -48.87
CA LEU A 420 -1.11 -1.28 -50.05
C LEU A 420 0.13 -0.49 -50.43
N HIS A 421 0.62 -0.67 -51.63
CA HIS A 421 1.83 0.01 -52.08
C HIS A 421 1.58 0.90 -53.30
N GLY A 422 2.40 1.92 -53.46
CA GLY A 422 2.44 2.77 -54.65
C GLY A 422 2.88 2.00 -55.90
N ARG A 423 2.75 2.60 -57.08
CA ARG A 423 2.96 1.92 -58.33
C ARG A 423 4.37 1.35 -58.48
N ASP A 424 5.38 2.09 -58.04
CA ASP A 424 6.79 1.76 -58.29
C ASP A 424 7.51 1.29 -56.99
N VAL A 425 6.75 0.84 -55.96
CA VAL A 425 7.26 0.43 -54.65
C VAL A 425 7.25 -1.07 -54.53
N THR A 426 8.34 -1.65 -54.05
CA THR A 426 8.41 -3.08 -53.68
C THR A 426 8.01 -3.28 -52.23
N PRO A 427 6.98 -4.09 -51.95
CA PRO A 427 6.50 -4.31 -50.58
C PRO A 427 7.29 -5.37 -49.82
N ASP A 428 8.30 -6.00 -50.41
CA ASP A 428 8.98 -7.19 -49.94
C ASP A 428 9.58 -6.95 -48.53
N ASN A 429 10.25 -5.82 -48.34
CA ASN A 429 10.88 -5.50 -47.04
C ASN A 429 9.90 -5.51 -45.87
N LEU A 430 8.68 -5.00 -46.05
CA LEU A 430 7.66 -5.00 -45.01
C LEU A 430 7.07 -6.39 -44.81
N SER A 431 6.77 -7.10 -45.89
CA SER A 431 6.22 -8.44 -45.84
C SER A 431 7.20 -9.43 -45.20
N GLU A 432 8.48 -9.34 -45.54
CA GLU A 432 9.53 -10.17 -44.94
C GLU A 432 9.74 -9.85 -43.45
N ALA A 433 9.71 -8.58 -43.06
CA ALA A 433 9.80 -8.20 -41.65
C ALA A 433 8.62 -8.68 -40.81
N MET A 434 7.49 -9.01 -41.44
CA MET A 434 6.31 -9.56 -40.76
C MET A 434 6.34 -11.08 -40.66
N LEU A 435 7.11 -11.77 -41.51
CA LEU A 435 7.19 -13.21 -41.53
C LEU A 435 8.19 -13.70 -40.45
N ASP A 436 7.82 -14.68 -39.69
CA ASP A 436 8.72 -15.44 -38.82
C ASP A 436 9.29 -16.62 -39.63
N GLU A 437 10.48 -17.08 -39.29
CA GLU A 437 11.02 -18.33 -39.81
C GLU A 437 10.13 -19.51 -39.38
N GLY A 438 9.50 -20.17 -40.37
CA GLY A 438 8.68 -21.37 -40.11
C GLY A 438 7.17 -21.14 -40.24
N GLU A 439 6.39 -22.16 -39.80
CA GLU A 439 4.91 -22.19 -39.93
C GLU A 439 4.18 -21.30 -38.89
N SER A 440 4.88 -20.65 -37.99
CA SER A 440 4.33 -19.94 -36.83
C SER A 440 4.26 -18.40 -36.99
N SER A 441 4.17 -17.91 -38.24
CA SER A 441 4.10 -16.46 -38.48
C SER A 441 2.88 -15.80 -37.82
N LEU A 442 3.12 -14.70 -37.12
CA LEU A 442 2.06 -13.89 -36.48
C LEU A 442 1.13 -13.21 -37.49
N PHE A 443 1.62 -13.00 -38.71
CA PHE A 443 0.94 -12.24 -39.74
C PHE A 443 0.79 -13.04 -41.01
N VAL A 444 -0.31 -12.79 -41.71
CA VAL A 444 -0.54 -13.22 -43.10
C VAL A 444 -0.72 -11.96 -43.95
N PRO A 445 0.35 -11.47 -44.60
CA PRO A 445 0.27 -10.30 -45.42
C PRO A 445 -0.48 -10.58 -46.76
N THR A 446 -1.40 -9.70 -47.11
CA THR A 446 -2.03 -9.61 -48.42
C THR A 446 -1.49 -8.35 -49.08
N ILE A 447 -0.84 -8.49 -50.22
CA ILE A 447 -0.21 -7.39 -50.96
C ILE A 447 -1.12 -6.97 -52.09
N ALA A 448 -1.35 -5.67 -52.21
CA ALA A 448 -2.11 -5.11 -53.35
C ALA A 448 -1.59 -3.71 -53.68
N GLN A 449 -1.72 -3.32 -54.95
CA GLN A 449 -1.53 -1.93 -55.35
C GLN A 449 -2.67 -1.08 -54.76
N GLN A 450 -2.38 0.15 -54.34
CA GLN A 450 -3.37 1.06 -53.81
C GLN A 450 -4.52 1.40 -54.77
N SER A 451 -4.29 1.33 -56.09
CA SER A 451 -5.33 1.44 -57.12
C SER A 451 -6.33 0.27 -57.11
N ASN A 452 -5.92 -0.89 -56.57
CA ASN A 452 -6.69 -2.13 -56.47
C ASN A 452 -7.03 -2.49 -55.03
N MET A 453 -7.30 -1.49 -54.21
CA MET A 453 -7.66 -1.70 -52.83
C MET A 453 -8.91 -2.59 -52.68
N PRO A 454 -8.88 -3.67 -51.89
CA PRO A 454 -10.04 -4.51 -51.63
C PRO A 454 -11.20 -3.73 -51.05
N SER A 455 -12.41 -3.99 -51.55
CA SER A 455 -13.63 -3.33 -51.05
C SER A 455 -13.98 -3.68 -49.62
N ASN A 456 -13.63 -4.88 -49.11
CA ASN A 456 -13.87 -5.33 -47.78
C ASN A 456 -12.58 -5.24 -46.94
N LEU A 457 -12.35 -4.07 -46.35
CA LEU A 457 -11.23 -3.85 -45.45
C LEU A 457 -11.43 -4.49 -44.07
N GLU A 458 -12.66 -4.81 -43.69
CA GLU A 458 -12.98 -5.33 -42.34
C GLU A 458 -12.36 -6.70 -42.05
N LYS A 459 -11.95 -7.46 -43.08
CA LYS A 459 -11.26 -8.73 -42.89
C LYS A 459 -9.81 -8.59 -42.41
N PHE A 460 -9.21 -7.41 -42.54
CA PHE A 460 -7.84 -7.15 -42.14
C PHE A 460 -7.76 -6.54 -40.76
N ASP A 461 -6.77 -6.94 -39.98
CA ASP A 461 -6.51 -6.45 -38.62
C ASP A 461 -5.74 -5.12 -38.64
N ALA A 462 -4.88 -4.92 -39.65
CA ALA A 462 -4.21 -3.65 -39.95
C ALA A 462 -4.03 -3.44 -41.45
N VAL A 463 -3.93 -2.18 -41.82
CA VAL A 463 -3.60 -1.75 -43.22
C VAL A 463 -2.32 -0.93 -43.18
N PHE A 464 -1.42 -1.20 -44.11
CA PHE A 464 -0.17 -0.46 -44.30
C PHE A 464 -0.15 0.20 -45.65
N LEU A 465 0.11 1.51 -45.70
CA LEU A 465 0.30 2.28 -46.91
C LEU A 465 1.79 2.53 -47.14
N LEU A 466 2.38 1.89 -48.13
CA LEU A 466 3.78 2.09 -48.53
C LEU A 466 3.87 3.09 -49.66
N ASP A 467 4.50 4.21 -49.38
CA ASP A 467 4.71 5.32 -50.29
C ASP A 467 3.44 5.62 -51.11
N PRO A 468 2.38 6.06 -50.46
CA PRO A 468 1.13 6.37 -51.12
C PRO A 468 1.33 7.45 -52.20
N ASP A 469 0.78 7.22 -53.40
CA ASP A 469 0.91 8.08 -54.56
C ASP A 469 -0.43 8.72 -54.99
N ALA A 470 -0.42 9.40 -56.14
CA ALA A 470 -1.59 10.05 -56.72
C ALA A 470 -2.76 9.10 -57.01
N GLY A 471 -2.52 7.78 -56.99
CA GLY A 471 -3.58 6.78 -57.15
C GLY A 471 -4.55 6.68 -55.96
N ILE A 472 -4.22 7.29 -54.85
CA ILE A 472 -5.15 7.34 -53.69
C ILE A 472 -6.17 8.48 -53.90
N SER A 473 -7.43 8.08 -54.08
CA SER A 473 -8.55 9.02 -54.16
C SER A 473 -9.06 9.52 -52.82
N ASN A 474 -9.83 10.59 -52.79
CA ASN A 474 -10.52 11.07 -51.61
C ASN A 474 -11.49 10.02 -51.03
N THR A 475 -12.08 9.20 -51.88
CA THR A 475 -12.95 8.08 -51.46
C THR A 475 -12.15 7.02 -50.74
N THR A 476 -10.91 6.76 -51.16
CA THR A 476 -10.00 5.82 -50.49
C THR A 476 -9.59 6.34 -49.11
N TRP A 477 -9.23 7.62 -48.99
CA TRP A 477 -8.94 8.23 -47.68
C TRP A 477 -10.12 8.16 -46.72
N THR A 478 -11.34 8.41 -47.23
CA THR A 478 -12.56 8.31 -46.41
C THR A 478 -12.84 6.87 -45.98
N ALA A 479 -12.60 5.89 -46.84
CA ALA A 479 -12.75 4.47 -46.53
C ALA A 479 -11.74 4.02 -45.44
N LEU A 480 -10.47 4.46 -45.58
CA LEU A 480 -9.43 4.19 -44.59
C LEU A 480 -9.75 4.86 -43.22
N LYS A 481 -10.24 6.11 -43.24
CA LYS A 481 -10.68 6.77 -42.05
C LYS A 481 -11.80 5.98 -41.33
N LYS A 482 -12.83 5.59 -42.05
CA LYS A 482 -13.91 4.75 -41.50
C LYS A 482 -13.37 3.41 -41.00
N TYR A 483 -12.42 2.80 -41.69
CA TYR A 483 -11.76 1.56 -41.25
C TYR A 483 -11.04 1.75 -39.87
N VAL A 484 -10.29 2.84 -39.70
CA VAL A 484 -9.61 3.15 -38.43
C VAL A 484 -10.64 3.42 -37.33
N GLU A 485 -11.70 4.16 -37.62
CA GLU A 485 -12.80 4.45 -36.63
C GLU A 485 -13.45 3.17 -36.08
N THR A 486 -13.44 2.07 -36.83
CA THR A 486 -13.86 0.76 -36.32
C THR A 486 -12.88 0.16 -35.29
N GLY A 487 -11.79 0.88 -35.00
CA GLY A 487 -10.82 0.51 -33.97
C GLY A 487 -9.64 -0.29 -34.52
N ARG A 488 -9.30 -0.19 -35.83
CA ARG A 488 -8.23 -0.95 -36.46
C ARG A 488 -6.97 -0.11 -36.67
N GLY A 489 -5.85 -0.77 -36.96
CA GLY A 489 -4.56 -0.11 -37.13
C GLY A 489 -4.29 0.33 -38.56
N LEU A 490 -3.67 1.51 -38.72
CA LEU A 490 -3.22 2.02 -39.99
C LEU A 490 -1.77 2.51 -39.88
N GLY A 491 -0.87 1.95 -40.69
CA GLY A 491 0.50 2.42 -40.88
C GLY A 491 0.65 3.19 -42.18
N ILE A 492 1.19 4.39 -42.16
CA ILE A 492 1.45 5.20 -43.35
C ILE A 492 2.94 5.53 -43.41
N PHE A 493 3.61 5.14 -44.49
CA PHE A 493 5.03 5.38 -44.69
C PHE A 493 5.19 6.26 -45.93
N LEU A 494 5.48 7.54 -45.70
CA LEU A 494 5.53 8.56 -46.74
C LEU A 494 6.85 8.51 -47.50
N GLY A 495 6.78 8.54 -48.81
CA GLY A 495 7.94 8.58 -49.70
C GLY A 495 7.76 9.57 -50.87
N ALA A 496 8.32 9.23 -52.02
CA ALA A 496 8.30 10.07 -53.22
C ALA A 496 6.91 10.17 -53.85
N GLY A 497 6.09 9.13 -53.70
CA GLY A 497 4.76 9.04 -54.33
C GLY A 497 3.77 10.12 -53.90
N ALA A 498 3.93 10.62 -52.65
CA ALA A 498 3.06 11.68 -52.15
C ALA A 498 3.29 13.06 -52.80
N ALA A 499 4.30 13.22 -53.70
CA ALA A 499 4.68 14.47 -54.30
C ALA A 499 4.13 14.65 -55.70
N THR A 500 3.82 15.90 -56.06
CA THR A 500 3.72 16.40 -57.40
C THR A 500 4.76 17.50 -57.58
N GLY A 501 5.89 17.18 -58.21
CA GLY A 501 7.08 18.03 -58.18
C GLY A 501 7.66 18.13 -56.75
N SER A 502 7.72 19.32 -56.19
CA SER A 502 8.18 19.57 -54.80
C SER A 502 7.05 19.72 -53.77
N SER A 503 5.80 19.70 -54.19
CA SER A 503 4.62 19.92 -53.35
C SER A 503 3.83 18.62 -53.15
N PRO A 504 3.04 18.52 -52.05
CA PRO A 504 2.15 17.39 -51.86
C PRO A 504 1.10 17.30 -52.99
N HIS A 505 0.78 16.08 -53.40
CA HIS A 505 -0.31 15.87 -54.33
C HIS A 505 -1.67 16.32 -53.74
N PRO A 506 -2.59 16.91 -54.52
CA PRO A 506 -3.87 17.42 -54.01
C PRO A 506 -4.72 16.41 -53.23
N SER A 507 -4.65 15.11 -53.51
CA SER A 507 -5.39 14.08 -52.77
C SER A 507 -5.01 13.99 -51.29
N PHE A 508 -3.81 14.44 -50.92
CA PHE A 508 -3.33 14.47 -49.52
C PHE A 508 -3.82 15.71 -48.73
N GLN A 509 -4.52 16.62 -49.40
CA GLN A 509 -5.04 17.85 -48.77
C GLN A 509 -6.51 17.71 -48.30
N SER A 510 -7.15 16.57 -48.56
CA SER A 510 -8.52 16.33 -48.10
C SER A 510 -8.56 16.20 -46.56
N ASP A 511 -9.68 16.55 -45.92
CA ASP A 511 -9.83 16.44 -44.47
C ASP A 511 -9.58 15.01 -43.95
N ALA A 512 -10.06 14.01 -44.68
CA ALA A 512 -9.82 12.63 -44.34
C ALA A 512 -8.32 12.27 -44.39
N ALA A 513 -7.60 12.75 -45.42
CA ALA A 513 -6.16 12.55 -45.52
C ALA A 513 -5.40 13.26 -44.38
N GLN A 514 -5.74 14.52 -44.07
CA GLN A 514 -5.05 15.29 -43.03
C GLN A 514 -5.28 14.68 -41.61
N ILE A 515 -6.47 14.15 -41.35
CA ILE A 515 -6.75 13.42 -40.12
C ILE A 515 -5.86 12.18 -40.00
N LEU A 516 -5.76 11.39 -41.07
CA LEU A 516 -4.97 10.15 -41.10
C LEU A 516 -3.46 10.42 -41.13
N LEU A 517 -3.02 11.51 -41.79
CA LEU A 517 -1.61 11.95 -41.81
C LEU A 517 -1.17 12.68 -40.53
N THR A 518 -2.03 12.79 -39.53
CA THR A 518 -1.75 13.48 -38.27
C THR A 518 -1.50 14.99 -38.43
N GLY A 519 -1.85 15.58 -39.55
CA GLY A 519 -1.66 16.98 -39.85
C GLY A 519 -1.60 17.26 -41.34
N GLN A 520 -1.28 18.51 -41.68
CA GLN A 520 -1.18 18.95 -43.03
C GLN A 520 0.21 18.63 -43.63
N LEU A 521 0.25 17.83 -44.71
CA LEU A 521 1.49 17.57 -45.45
C LEU A 521 1.94 18.85 -46.14
N LYS A 522 3.20 19.31 -45.96
CA LYS A 522 3.70 20.59 -46.47
C LYS A 522 4.73 20.39 -47.60
N ARG A 523 5.96 20.14 -47.23
CA ARG A 523 7.08 20.06 -48.17
C ARG A 523 8.02 18.92 -47.79
N GLN A 524 8.79 18.49 -48.83
CA GLN A 524 9.93 17.62 -48.60
C GLN A 524 11.13 18.43 -48.12
N TRP A 525 11.73 17.96 -47.03
CA TRP A 525 13.05 18.38 -46.62
C TRP A 525 14.07 17.48 -47.30
N ARG A 526 15.10 18.06 -47.89
CA ARG A 526 16.14 17.34 -48.64
C ARG A 526 17.50 17.93 -48.31
N ARG A 527 18.46 17.06 -47.95
CA ARG A 527 19.86 17.42 -47.73
C ARG A 527 20.75 16.23 -48.08
N PRO A 528 21.46 16.26 -49.23
CA PRO A 528 22.28 15.13 -49.68
C PRO A 528 23.43 14.78 -48.72
N ASP A 529 24.08 15.77 -48.14
CA ASP A 529 25.15 15.59 -47.13
C ASP A 529 24.57 15.65 -45.74
N SER A 530 23.61 14.79 -45.43
CA SER A 530 22.88 14.85 -44.18
C SER A 530 23.63 14.13 -43.06
N ASP A 531 23.74 14.82 -41.91
CA ASP A 531 24.08 14.30 -40.61
C ASP A 531 22.81 14.00 -39.76
N LEU A 532 21.63 14.07 -40.37
CA LEU A 532 20.36 13.80 -39.75
C LEU A 532 20.13 12.30 -39.61
N PHE A 533 19.74 11.85 -38.44
CA PHE A 533 19.41 10.45 -38.15
C PHE A 533 18.18 10.37 -37.27
N LEU A 534 17.62 9.16 -37.12
CA LEU A 534 16.56 8.89 -36.14
C LEU A 534 17.12 9.00 -34.72
N SER A 535 16.48 9.79 -33.88
CA SER A 535 16.95 10.06 -32.52
C SER A 535 15.86 9.72 -31.49
N PRO A 536 15.77 8.48 -31.02
CA PRO A 536 14.85 8.10 -29.98
C PRO A 536 15.34 8.66 -28.62
N SER A 537 14.79 9.80 -28.23
CA SER A 537 15.10 10.43 -26.92
C SER A 537 14.37 9.79 -25.75
N ASN A 538 13.30 9.04 -26.03
CA ASN A 538 12.51 8.35 -25.02
C ASN A 538 12.02 7.00 -25.57
N LEU A 539 12.51 5.92 -24.96
CA LEU A 539 12.15 4.55 -25.33
C LEU A 539 10.91 4.01 -24.60
N VAL A 540 10.12 4.86 -23.96
CA VAL A 540 8.92 4.42 -23.18
C VAL A 540 7.83 3.88 -24.10
N HIS A 541 7.72 4.36 -25.34
CA HIS A 541 6.70 3.90 -26.26
C HIS A 541 6.82 2.39 -26.56
N PRO A 542 5.69 1.62 -26.62
CA PRO A 542 5.72 0.17 -26.83
C PRO A 542 6.50 -0.30 -28.06
N VAL A 543 6.51 0.49 -29.14
CA VAL A 543 7.29 0.22 -30.37
C VAL A 543 8.79 0.08 -30.07
N PHE A 544 9.29 0.66 -28.98
CA PHE A 544 10.69 0.58 -28.58
C PHE A 544 10.98 -0.46 -27.48
N ALA A 545 10.00 -1.26 -27.09
CA ALA A 545 10.18 -2.22 -26.01
C ALA A 545 11.41 -3.14 -26.17
N PRO A 546 11.66 -3.77 -27.35
CA PRO A 546 12.84 -4.61 -27.53
C PRO A 546 14.15 -3.83 -27.54
N PHE A 547 14.11 -2.54 -27.92
CA PHE A 547 15.31 -1.70 -27.93
C PHE A 547 15.79 -1.30 -26.54
N ARG A 548 14.92 -1.39 -25.51
CA ARG A 548 15.28 -1.18 -24.11
C ARG A 548 16.04 -2.36 -23.51
N GLU A 549 15.77 -3.55 -24.03
CA GLU A 549 16.33 -4.81 -23.53
C GLU A 549 17.68 -5.15 -24.18
N THR A 550 18.04 -4.44 -25.27
CA THR A 550 19.32 -4.64 -25.94
C THR A 550 20.45 -3.98 -25.14
N GLU A 551 21.40 -4.77 -24.63
CA GLU A 551 22.58 -4.28 -23.92
C GLU A 551 23.48 -3.37 -24.76
N THR A 552 23.43 -3.47 -26.07
CA THR A 552 24.19 -2.66 -27.03
C THR A 552 23.36 -1.48 -27.53
N ALA A 553 23.89 -0.28 -27.37
CA ALA A 553 23.26 0.91 -27.92
C ALA A 553 23.06 0.78 -29.45
N VAL A 554 21.84 0.99 -29.90
CA VAL A 554 21.55 1.00 -31.36
C VAL A 554 22.28 2.17 -32.01
N PRO A 555 23.12 1.96 -33.05
CA PRO A 555 23.92 3.03 -33.67
C PRO A 555 23.11 3.88 -34.65
N TRP A 556 22.07 4.56 -34.15
CA TRP A 556 21.18 5.38 -34.98
C TRP A 556 21.90 6.42 -35.81
N ASN A 557 23.01 6.97 -35.32
CA ASN A 557 23.85 7.97 -35.98
C ASN A 557 24.59 7.43 -37.18
N GLN A 558 24.67 6.12 -37.38
CA GLN A 558 25.27 5.51 -38.58
C GLN A 558 24.31 5.45 -39.76
N PHE A 559 23.03 5.79 -39.56
CA PHE A 559 22.00 5.70 -40.59
C PHE A 559 21.46 7.09 -40.93
N PRO A 560 22.11 7.86 -41.83
CA PRO A 560 21.66 9.19 -42.22
C PRO A 560 20.32 9.15 -42.94
N VAL A 561 19.52 10.20 -42.68
CA VAL A 561 18.26 10.47 -43.37
C VAL A 561 18.47 11.66 -44.31
N PHE A 562 18.33 11.45 -45.59
CA PHE A 562 18.57 12.45 -46.61
C PHE A 562 17.31 13.22 -46.98
N MET A 563 16.14 12.58 -46.87
CA MET A 563 14.85 13.18 -47.21
C MET A 563 13.74 12.74 -46.22
N HIS A 564 12.88 13.68 -45.87
CA HIS A 564 11.66 13.40 -45.13
C HIS A 564 10.56 14.43 -45.44
N TRP A 565 9.32 14.08 -45.19
CA TRP A 565 8.19 15.00 -45.25
C TRP A 565 8.09 15.85 -44.00
N SER A 566 7.66 17.10 -44.15
CA SER A 566 7.25 18.00 -43.08
C SER A 566 5.73 17.94 -42.96
N ILE A 567 5.26 17.62 -41.76
CA ILE A 567 3.85 17.65 -41.39
C ILE A 567 3.67 18.74 -40.36
N GLU A 568 2.71 19.62 -40.56
CA GLU A 568 2.34 20.68 -39.62
C GLU A 568 1.01 20.29 -38.94
N SER A 569 0.92 20.50 -37.62
CA SER A 569 -0.34 20.38 -36.87
C SER A 569 -1.37 21.36 -37.43
N ASP A 570 -2.63 20.97 -37.41
CA ASP A 570 -3.76 21.80 -37.83
C ASP A 570 -4.73 21.92 -36.66
N ASP A 571 -4.96 23.14 -36.19
CA ASP A 571 -5.80 23.48 -35.02
C ASP A 571 -7.24 22.94 -35.16
N ARG A 572 -7.69 22.69 -36.40
CA ARG A 572 -9.00 22.07 -36.67
C ARG A 572 -9.13 20.66 -36.07
N TRP A 573 -8.01 20.02 -35.79
CA TRP A 573 -7.97 18.64 -35.26
C TRP A 573 -7.39 18.54 -33.84
N ASP A 574 -7.34 19.64 -33.09
CA ASP A 574 -6.85 19.67 -31.69
C ASP A 574 -7.60 18.74 -30.73
N THR A 575 -8.85 18.39 -31.08
CA THR A 575 -9.62 17.38 -30.34
C THR A 575 -9.09 15.95 -30.54
N LEU A 576 -8.22 15.72 -31.53
CA LEU A 576 -7.60 14.45 -31.84
C LEU A 576 -6.12 14.48 -31.43
N PRO A 577 -5.75 14.03 -30.25
CA PRO A 577 -4.40 14.15 -29.73
C PRO A 577 -3.41 13.43 -30.65
N THR A 578 -2.34 14.12 -31.03
CA THR A 578 -1.23 13.59 -31.79
C THR A 578 0.00 13.48 -30.87
N GLN A 579 0.60 12.30 -30.83
CA GLN A 579 1.83 12.05 -30.11
C GLN A 579 3.00 11.87 -31.09
N THR A 580 4.12 12.53 -30.83
CA THR A 580 5.36 12.23 -31.54
C THR A 580 6.04 11.03 -30.87
N VAL A 581 6.12 9.91 -31.57
CA VAL A 581 6.71 8.64 -31.12
C VAL A 581 8.24 8.67 -31.31
N LEU A 582 8.72 9.23 -32.42
CA LEU A 582 10.14 9.31 -32.74
C LEU A 582 10.46 10.65 -33.41
N ARG A 583 11.60 11.23 -33.07
CA ARG A 583 12.12 12.46 -33.74
C ARG A 583 13.38 12.18 -34.51
N PHE A 584 13.65 13.04 -35.44
CA PHE A 584 14.98 13.20 -36.05
C PHE A 584 15.89 14.00 -35.10
N GLY A 585 17.22 13.93 -35.33
CA GLY A 585 18.21 14.69 -34.53
C GLY A 585 18.01 16.21 -34.56
N ASN A 586 17.29 16.77 -35.59
CA ASN A 586 16.89 18.18 -35.66
C ASN A 586 15.59 18.51 -34.89
N GLY A 587 15.03 17.58 -34.16
CA GLY A 587 13.81 17.73 -33.37
C GLY A 587 12.50 17.59 -34.16
N LYS A 588 12.54 17.46 -35.50
CA LYS A 588 11.35 17.25 -36.31
C LYS A 588 10.77 15.85 -36.09
N PRO A 589 9.42 15.65 -36.24
CA PRO A 589 8.80 14.34 -36.08
C PRO A 589 9.23 13.38 -37.19
N ALA A 590 9.69 12.19 -36.84
CA ALA A 590 9.96 11.08 -37.74
C ALA A 590 8.81 10.08 -37.75
N ILE A 591 8.29 9.71 -36.57
CA ILE A 591 7.10 8.88 -36.44
C ILE A 591 6.12 9.61 -35.52
N MET A 592 4.87 9.69 -35.95
CA MET A 592 3.76 10.29 -35.22
C MET A 592 2.64 9.27 -35.04
N GLU A 593 1.96 9.34 -33.95
CA GLU A 593 0.78 8.54 -33.62
C GLU A 593 -0.44 9.42 -33.41
N ARG A 594 -1.59 8.94 -33.94
CA ARG A 594 -2.91 9.49 -33.62
C ARG A 594 -3.89 8.37 -33.32
N GLN A 595 -4.71 8.57 -32.31
CA GLN A 595 -5.81 7.67 -31.99
C GLN A 595 -7.13 8.27 -32.50
N ILE A 596 -7.93 7.47 -33.21
CA ILE A 596 -9.28 7.82 -33.65
C ILE A 596 -10.25 6.75 -33.14
N GLY A 597 -11.08 7.11 -32.18
CA GLY A 597 -11.89 6.12 -31.48
C GLY A 597 -10.99 5.08 -30.79
N ASP A 598 -11.23 3.81 -31.09
CA ASP A 598 -10.39 2.71 -30.62
C ASP A 598 -9.23 2.38 -31.59
N GLY A 599 -9.19 3.01 -32.78
CA GLY A 599 -8.18 2.76 -33.80
C GLY A 599 -6.92 3.60 -33.63
N ARG A 600 -5.83 3.14 -34.22
CA ARG A 600 -4.52 3.80 -34.15
C ARG A 600 -3.92 4.01 -35.51
N ILE A 601 -3.24 5.11 -35.65
CA ILE A 601 -2.52 5.46 -36.84
C ILE A 601 -1.07 5.72 -36.46
N LEU A 602 -0.15 5.13 -37.21
CA LEU A 602 1.26 5.51 -37.18
C LEU A 602 1.63 6.10 -38.56
N VAL A 603 2.20 7.30 -38.53
CA VAL A 603 2.71 7.96 -39.74
C VAL A 603 4.21 8.12 -39.62
N MET A 604 4.93 7.56 -40.56
CA MET A 604 6.37 7.77 -40.71
C MET A 604 6.64 8.71 -41.89
N THR A 605 7.44 9.74 -41.62
CA THR A 605 7.69 10.83 -42.59
C THR A 605 8.80 10.55 -43.61
N THR A 606 9.40 9.36 -43.55
CA THR A 606 10.37 8.83 -44.51
C THR A 606 9.98 7.38 -44.83
N PRO A 607 10.24 6.89 -46.10
CA PRO A 607 9.79 5.58 -46.51
C PRO A 607 10.59 4.45 -45.86
N ILE A 608 9.96 3.28 -45.70
CA ILE A 608 10.62 2.04 -45.27
C ILE A 608 11.00 1.14 -46.41
N THR A 609 10.55 1.48 -47.64
CA THR A 609 10.90 0.81 -48.87
C THR A 609 11.18 1.87 -49.91
N GLU A 610 12.12 1.61 -50.78
CA GLU A 610 12.44 2.49 -51.90
C GLU A 610 11.74 2.03 -53.19
N SER A 611 11.60 2.95 -54.15
CA SER A 611 11.08 2.62 -55.49
C SER A 611 12.00 1.63 -56.19
N ALA A 612 11.43 0.63 -56.84
CA ALA A 612 12.19 -0.33 -57.68
C ALA A 612 13.03 0.34 -58.79
N GLN A 613 12.69 1.55 -59.19
CA GLN A 613 13.38 2.33 -60.21
C GLN A 613 14.30 3.40 -59.62
N MET A 614 15.27 2.99 -58.82
CA MET A 614 16.23 3.90 -58.17
C MET A 614 17.35 4.43 -59.11
N GLN A 615 17.34 4.15 -60.41
CA GLN A 615 18.41 4.54 -61.31
C GLN A 615 18.76 6.04 -61.21
N GLY A 616 19.89 6.34 -60.55
CA GLY A 616 20.42 7.68 -60.37
C GLY A 616 19.74 8.58 -59.33
N ARG A 617 18.91 8.05 -58.42
CA ARG A 617 18.30 8.79 -57.32
C ARG A 617 18.99 8.46 -55.98
N GLU A 618 19.20 9.49 -55.16
CA GLU A 618 19.67 9.29 -53.79
C GLU A 618 18.60 8.62 -52.93
N PRO A 619 18.97 7.70 -52.04
CA PRO A 619 18.03 7.10 -51.10
C PRO A 619 17.46 8.15 -50.14
N TRP A 620 16.25 7.94 -49.63
CA TRP A 620 15.64 8.79 -48.62
C TRP A 620 16.27 8.64 -47.21
N ASN A 621 16.72 7.44 -46.93
CA ASN A 621 17.42 7.14 -45.67
C ASN A 621 18.28 5.88 -45.83
N ALA A 622 19.36 5.80 -45.06
CA ALA A 622 20.27 4.66 -45.09
C ALA A 622 19.76 3.48 -44.26
N LEU A 623 18.89 3.69 -43.26
CA LEU A 623 18.43 2.66 -42.37
C LEU A 623 17.63 1.55 -43.08
N PHE A 624 16.72 1.94 -43.98
CA PHE A 624 15.84 1.00 -44.67
C PHE A 624 16.38 0.56 -46.03
N THR A 625 17.34 1.27 -46.59
CA THR A 625 17.92 0.90 -47.86
C THR A 625 18.73 -0.38 -47.83
N GLY A 626 19.36 -0.69 -46.67
CA GLY A 626 20.22 -1.86 -46.46
C GLY A 626 19.60 -2.95 -45.59
N LEU A 627 18.32 -2.86 -45.24
CA LEU A 627 17.66 -3.83 -44.33
C LEU A 627 18.47 -4.12 -43.06
N HIS A 628 18.98 -3.08 -42.42
CA HIS A 628 19.74 -3.21 -41.20
C HIS A 628 18.84 -3.74 -40.04
N TRP A 629 19.41 -4.51 -39.12
CA TRP A 629 18.64 -5.12 -38.03
C TRP A 629 17.73 -4.15 -37.22
N PRO A 630 18.12 -2.86 -36.97
CA PRO A 630 17.23 -1.93 -36.31
C PRO A 630 15.98 -1.56 -37.15
N ALA A 631 16.12 -1.53 -38.46
CA ALA A 631 15.00 -1.31 -39.36
C ALA A 631 13.99 -2.45 -39.32
N TRP A 632 14.48 -3.68 -39.34
CA TRP A 632 13.68 -4.89 -39.25
C TRP A 632 12.87 -4.92 -37.93
N LEU A 633 13.58 -4.72 -36.83
CA LEU A 633 12.97 -4.72 -35.51
C LEU A 633 11.95 -3.59 -35.37
N LEU A 634 12.26 -2.39 -35.84
CA LEU A 634 11.35 -1.24 -35.78
C LEU A 634 10.06 -1.48 -36.57
N VAL A 635 10.19 -1.94 -37.82
CA VAL A 635 9.04 -2.23 -38.70
C VAL A 635 8.17 -3.32 -38.13
N ARG A 636 8.78 -4.39 -37.58
CA ARG A 636 8.08 -5.47 -36.92
C ARG A 636 7.31 -4.97 -35.71
N GLN A 637 7.95 -4.18 -34.83
CA GLN A 637 7.30 -3.63 -33.63
C GLN A 637 6.17 -2.65 -33.98
N MET A 638 6.33 -1.82 -34.99
CA MET A 638 5.25 -0.98 -35.53
C MET A 638 4.06 -1.82 -36.01
N SER A 639 4.35 -2.92 -36.72
CA SER A 639 3.32 -3.85 -37.18
C SER A 639 2.58 -4.55 -36.03
N GLU A 640 3.31 -5.10 -35.09
CA GLU A 640 2.73 -5.70 -33.87
C GLU A 640 1.89 -4.68 -33.11
N TYR A 641 2.39 -3.48 -32.90
CA TYR A 641 1.70 -2.41 -32.19
C TYR A 641 0.38 -2.00 -32.85
N LEU A 642 0.36 -1.85 -34.19
CA LEU A 642 -0.85 -1.51 -34.90
C LEU A 642 -1.90 -2.62 -34.89
N VAL A 643 -1.47 -3.87 -34.99
CA VAL A 643 -2.36 -5.04 -34.93
C VAL A 643 -2.85 -5.28 -33.50
N GLN A 644 -2.02 -5.03 -32.49
CA GLN A 644 -2.37 -5.19 -31.08
C GLN A 644 -3.35 -4.14 -30.57
N SER A 645 -3.66 -3.07 -31.35
CA SER A 645 -4.73 -2.12 -30.96
C SER A 645 -6.04 -2.81 -30.61
N HIS A 646 -6.19 -4.07 -31.04
CA HIS A 646 -7.32 -4.96 -30.77
C HIS A 646 -7.02 -6.11 -29.81
N ALA A 647 -5.78 -6.26 -29.33
CA ALA A 647 -5.48 -7.33 -28.36
C ALA A 647 -6.21 -7.06 -27.06
N ASN A 648 -6.95 -8.05 -26.57
CA ASN A 648 -7.54 -7.97 -25.24
C ASN A 648 -6.41 -8.06 -24.22
N ARG A 649 -6.43 -7.20 -23.22
CA ARG A 649 -5.58 -7.37 -22.06
C ARG A 649 -6.18 -8.47 -21.20
N VAL A 650 -5.57 -9.65 -21.22
CA VAL A 650 -6.09 -10.86 -20.55
C VAL A 650 -5.37 -11.17 -19.24
N ASN A 651 -4.27 -10.48 -18.96
CA ASN A 651 -3.54 -10.57 -17.70
C ASN A 651 -3.68 -9.23 -16.96
N LEU A 652 -4.43 -9.26 -15.87
CA LEU A 652 -4.89 -8.09 -15.13
C LEU A 652 -4.39 -8.14 -13.69
N LYS A 653 -4.43 -6.99 -13.03
CA LYS A 653 -4.26 -6.86 -11.57
C LYS A 653 -5.62 -6.66 -10.92
N ILE A 654 -5.71 -6.95 -9.63
CA ILE A 654 -6.91 -6.67 -8.83
C ILE A 654 -7.27 -5.19 -8.95
N GLY A 655 -8.58 -4.91 -9.12
CA GLY A 655 -9.10 -3.57 -9.36
C GLY A 655 -9.13 -3.14 -10.83
N ASP A 656 -8.41 -3.81 -11.73
CA ASP A 656 -8.46 -3.51 -13.16
C ASP A 656 -9.82 -3.87 -13.76
N ILE A 657 -10.29 -3.07 -14.73
CA ILE A 657 -11.50 -3.39 -15.49
C ILE A 657 -11.13 -4.30 -16.66
N ALA A 658 -11.65 -5.51 -16.66
CA ALA A 658 -11.51 -6.41 -17.80
C ALA A 658 -12.37 -5.89 -18.97
N ARG A 659 -11.74 -5.73 -20.14
CA ARG A 659 -12.41 -5.34 -21.38
C ARG A 659 -12.02 -6.29 -22.50
N LEU A 660 -12.95 -7.15 -22.88
CA LEU A 660 -12.76 -8.12 -23.95
C LEU A 660 -13.61 -7.71 -25.14
N LYS A 661 -12.99 -7.31 -26.27
CA LYS A 661 -13.72 -7.03 -27.52
C LYS A 661 -14.51 -8.26 -27.95
N ASN A 662 -15.76 -8.06 -28.31
CA ASN A 662 -16.68 -9.11 -28.66
C ASN A 662 -17.20 -8.96 -30.10
N ASP A 663 -16.58 -9.65 -31.03
CA ASP A 663 -17.09 -9.76 -32.39
C ASP A 663 -18.25 -10.76 -32.42
N ILE A 664 -19.46 -10.24 -32.57
CA ILE A 664 -20.71 -11.05 -32.57
C ILE A 664 -20.75 -12.11 -33.67
N ARG A 665 -19.89 -12.01 -34.68
CA ARG A 665 -19.79 -13.04 -35.75
C ARG A 665 -19.08 -14.30 -35.24
N ASN A 666 -18.20 -14.17 -34.25
CA ASN A 666 -17.37 -15.25 -33.70
C ASN A 666 -17.76 -15.63 -32.28
N TYR A 667 -18.44 -14.74 -31.57
CA TYR A 667 -18.73 -14.90 -30.16
C TYR A 667 -20.18 -14.57 -29.82
N PRO A 668 -20.79 -15.20 -28.82
CA PRO A 668 -22.14 -14.88 -28.36
C PRO A 668 -22.20 -13.47 -27.76
N VAL A 669 -23.40 -12.93 -27.67
CA VAL A 669 -23.66 -11.64 -27.01
C VAL A 669 -23.66 -11.79 -25.50
N ASP A 670 -24.20 -12.89 -24.98
CA ASP A 670 -24.33 -13.18 -23.56
C ASP A 670 -23.41 -14.33 -23.13
N TYR A 671 -22.83 -14.16 -21.94
CA TYR A 671 -21.92 -15.13 -21.31
C TYR A 671 -22.34 -15.48 -19.90
N ARG A 672 -21.89 -16.63 -19.43
CA ARG A 672 -21.81 -17.02 -18.04
C ARG A 672 -20.39 -16.81 -17.53
N MET A 673 -20.22 -15.90 -16.58
CA MET A 673 -18.92 -15.57 -15.96
C MET A 673 -18.71 -16.46 -14.74
N PHE A 674 -17.64 -17.23 -14.76
CA PHE A 674 -17.13 -17.99 -13.62
C PHE A 674 -15.93 -17.25 -13.04
N THR A 675 -16.06 -16.79 -11.80
CA THR A 675 -14.99 -16.14 -11.05
C THR A 675 -14.28 -17.14 -10.13
N PRO A 676 -13.10 -16.82 -9.59
CA PRO A 676 -12.41 -17.69 -8.62
C PRO A 676 -13.26 -18.04 -7.39
N ARG A 677 -14.17 -17.14 -6.99
CA ARG A 677 -15.11 -17.33 -5.85
C ARG A 677 -16.46 -17.96 -6.24
N THR A 678 -16.70 -18.25 -7.53
CA THR A 678 -17.99 -18.81 -7.97
C THR A 678 -18.10 -20.28 -7.56
N THR A 679 -18.97 -20.59 -6.63
CA THR A 679 -19.20 -21.95 -6.15
C THR A 679 -20.42 -22.62 -6.81
N GLN A 680 -21.49 -21.90 -7.11
CA GLN A 680 -22.74 -22.48 -7.59
C GLN A 680 -23.36 -21.77 -8.80
N THR A 681 -23.51 -20.46 -8.79
CA THR A 681 -24.23 -19.73 -9.84
C THR A 681 -23.34 -18.70 -10.52
N PRO A 682 -22.98 -18.91 -11.80
CA PRO A 682 -22.19 -17.92 -12.55
C PRO A 682 -23.03 -16.68 -12.86
N ALA A 683 -22.37 -15.51 -12.81
CA ALA A 683 -23.00 -14.26 -13.20
C ALA A 683 -23.29 -14.22 -14.71
N LYS A 684 -24.43 -13.65 -15.11
CA LYS A 684 -24.70 -13.35 -16.52
C LYS A 684 -24.00 -12.03 -16.89
N VAL A 685 -23.24 -12.03 -17.95
CA VAL A 685 -22.50 -10.85 -18.45
C VAL A 685 -22.79 -10.71 -19.93
N GLY A 686 -23.25 -9.53 -20.35
CA GLY A 686 -23.56 -9.22 -21.75
C GLY A 686 -22.45 -8.42 -22.42
N SER A 687 -22.40 -8.48 -23.74
CA SER A 687 -21.61 -7.60 -24.58
C SER A 687 -22.32 -6.27 -24.79
N VAL A 688 -21.68 -5.16 -24.43
CA VAL A 688 -22.18 -3.80 -24.63
C VAL A 688 -21.13 -3.04 -25.45
N ASP A 689 -21.58 -2.32 -26.47
CA ASP A 689 -20.70 -1.57 -27.39
C ASP A 689 -19.57 -2.42 -27.99
N GLY A 690 -19.88 -3.66 -28.38
CA GLY A 690 -18.91 -4.56 -28.97
C GLY A 690 -17.82 -5.07 -28.01
N ALA A 691 -18.01 -4.94 -26.72
CA ALA A 691 -17.08 -5.46 -25.71
C ALA A 691 -17.80 -6.03 -24.47
N VAL A 692 -17.23 -7.06 -23.88
CA VAL A 692 -17.60 -7.54 -22.57
C VAL A 692 -16.75 -6.77 -21.55
N LYS A 693 -17.40 -6.02 -20.66
CA LYS A 693 -16.75 -5.26 -19.58
C LYS A 693 -17.08 -5.90 -18.24
N TYR A 694 -16.06 -6.15 -17.43
CA TYR A 694 -16.24 -6.71 -16.08
C TYR A 694 -15.34 -5.97 -15.09
N ARG A 695 -15.94 -5.38 -14.07
CA ARG A 695 -15.28 -4.52 -13.08
C ARG A 695 -15.01 -5.18 -11.72
N PHE A 696 -15.62 -6.34 -11.46
CA PHE A 696 -15.50 -7.01 -10.16
C PHE A 696 -14.32 -7.99 -10.13
N THR A 697 -13.11 -7.48 -10.31
CA THR A 697 -11.85 -8.24 -10.32
C THR A 697 -11.18 -8.24 -8.95
N SER A 698 -11.96 -8.45 -7.88
CA SER A 698 -11.51 -8.37 -6.49
C SER A 698 -10.81 -9.62 -5.97
N SER A 699 -10.72 -10.70 -6.77
CA SER A 699 -10.11 -11.96 -6.34
C SER A 699 -9.06 -12.43 -7.34
N PRO A 700 -7.89 -12.88 -6.89
CA PRO A 700 -6.88 -13.44 -7.79
C PRO A 700 -7.35 -14.79 -8.33
N GLY A 701 -7.01 -15.08 -9.58
CA GLY A 701 -7.37 -16.36 -10.22
C GLY A 701 -7.86 -16.21 -11.66
N HIS A 702 -8.47 -17.26 -12.16
CA HIS A 702 -8.97 -17.34 -13.52
C HIS A 702 -10.44 -16.95 -13.59
N TYR A 703 -10.76 -16.04 -14.48
CA TYR A 703 -12.11 -15.63 -14.84
C TYR A 703 -12.46 -16.22 -16.20
N ARG A 704 -13.48 -17.09 -16.23
CA ARG A 704 -13.84 -17.87 -17.42
C ARG A 704 -15.21 -17.47 -17.93
N LEU A 705 -15.31 -17.21 -19.23
CA LEU A 705 -16.55 -16.92 -19.92
C LEU A 705 -16.97 -18.13 -20.77
N LYS A 706 -18.16 -18.62 -20.51
CA LYS A 706 -18.82 -19.69 -21.26
C LYS A 706 -20.11 -19.18 -21.88
N GLY A 707 -20.51 -19.73 -23.03
CA GLY A 707 -21.82 -19.47 -23.62
C GLY A 707 -22.92 -20.06 -22.76
N ASN A 708 -22.81 -21.37 -22.46
CA ASN A 708 -23.70 -22.11 -21.57
C ASN A 708 -22.89 -22.85 -20.50
N LEU A 709 -23.57 -23.38 -19.47
CA LEU A 709 -22.93 -24.05 -18.32
C LEU A 709 -22.07 -25.25 -18.72
N ASN A 710 -22.53 -26.02 -19.72
CA ASN A 710 -21.87 -27.26 -20.17
C ASN A 710 -20.93 -27.06 -21.36
N GLU A 711 -20.78 -25.81 -21.83
CA GLU A 711 -19.87 -25.53 -22.94
C GLU A 711 -18.44 -25.34 -22.44
N PRO A 712 -17.43 -25.56 -23.32
CA PRO A 712 -16.05 -25.22 -22.99
C PRO A 712 -15.90 -23.72 -22.73
N VAL A 713 -14.73 -23.34 -22.14
CA VAL A 713 -14.39 -21.94 -21.94
C VAL A 713 -14.15 -21.31 -23.31
N LEU A 714 -14.98 -20.33 -23.66
CA LEU A 714 -14.85 -19.60 -24.93
C LEU A 714 -13.76 -18.53 -24.81
N ARG A 715 -13.73 -17.81 -23.69
CA ARG A 715 -12.82 -16.71 -23.41
C ARG A 715 -12.54 -16.62 -21.93
N GLY A 716 -11.52 -15.86 -21.56
CA GLY A 716 -11.23 -15.60 -20.17
C GLY A 716 -10.07 -14.64 -19.98
N PHE A 717 -9.78 -14.36 -18.73
CA PHE A 717 -8.66 -13.55 -18.29
C PHE A 717 -8.20 -14.02 -16.91
N SER A 718 -6.99 -13.64 -16.54
CA SER A 718 -6.44 -13.91 -15.22
C SER A 718 -6.22 -12.63 -14.45
N VAL A 719 -6.42 -12.69 -13.15
CA VAL A 719 -6.22 -11.56 -12.24
C VAL A 719 -5.18 -11.98 -11.20
N ASN A 720 -4.19 -11.14 -10.97
CA ASN A 720 -3.16 -11.32 -9.94
C ASN A 720 -3.22 -10.21 -8.90
N ILE A 721 -2.69 -10.51 -7.72
CA ILE A 721 -2.45 -9.50 -6.69
C ILE A 721 -1.40 -8.52 -7.23
N PRO A 722 -1.61 -7.20 -7.09
CA PRO A 722 -0.64 -6.19 -7.50
C PRO A 722 0.72 -6.37 -6.82
N ASP A 723 1.78 -5.99 -7.54
CA ASP A 723 3.14 -6.09 -7.02
C ASP A 723 3.30 -5.25 -5.74
N GLY A 724 4.00 -5.79 -4.75
CA GLY A 724 4.19 -5.17 -3.43
C GLY A 724 3.03 -5.35 -2.45
N GLN A 725 1.82 -5.74 -2.88
CA GLN A 725 0.72 -6.01 -1.94
C GLN A 725 0.95 -7.25 -1.07
N THR A 726 1.84 -8.15 -1.47
CA THR A 726 2.24 -9.34 -0.72
C THR A 726 3.56 -9.14 0.05
N ASP A 727 4.10 -7.93 0.07
CA ASP A 727 5.30 -7.60 0.84
C ASP A 727 4.99 -7.59 2.33
N LEU A 728 5.71 -8.41 3.09
CA LEU A 728 5.57 -8.59 4.54
C LEU A 728 6.52 -7.69 5.34
N THR A 729 7.24 -6.77 4.68
CA THR A 729 8.13 -5.82 5.35
C THR A 729 7.33 -4.96 6.31
N ARG A 730 7.81 -4.87 7.56
CA ARG A 730 7.14 -4.12 8.61
C ARG A 730 7.46 -2.63 8.51
N ILE A 731 6.51 -1.81 8.95
CA ILE A 731 6.70 -0.36 9.06
C ILE A 731 7.76 -0.02 10.11
N ASP A 732 8.59 0.97 9.82
CA ASP A 732 9.52 1.52 10.79
C ASP A 732 8.76 2.33 11.87
N PRO A 733 9.15 2.29 13.15
CA PRO A 733 8.57 3.15 14.19
C PRO A 733 8.59 4.64 13.84
N ALA A 734 9.61 5.12 13.15
CA ALA A 734 9.69 6.51 12.70
C ALA A 734 8.59 6.87 11.69
N ASP A 735 8.23 5.94 10.81
CA ASP A 735 7.15 6.14 9.85
C ASP A 735 5.77 6.09 10.53
N MET A 736 5.63 5.28 11.60
CA MET A 736 4.44 5.31 12.47
C MET A 736 4.27 6.66 13.16
N ASP A 737 5.35 7.22 13.68
CA ASP A 737 5.35 8.57 14.29
C ASP A 737 4.98 9.65 13.27
N ALA A 738 5.34 9.46 12.00
CA ALA A 738 4.91 10.35 10.91
C ALA A 738 3.40 10.29 10.62
N VAL A 739 2.75 9.14 10.86
CA VAL A 739 1.29 8.97 10.66
C VAL A 739 0.48 9.53 11.82
N PHE A 740 0.88 9.25 13.06
CA PHE A 740 0.10 9.59 14.26
C PHE A 740 0.60 10.83 15.00
N GLY A 741 1.87 11.18 14.85
CA GLY A 741 2.62 12.05 15.74
C GLY A 741 3.29 11.27 16.89
N ALA A 742 4.47 11.70 17.27
CA ALA A 742 5.21 11.11 18.38
C ALA A 742 4.37 11.15 19.67
N ASP A 743 4.35 10.07 20.42
CA ASP A 743 3.60 9.93 21.68
C ASP A 743 2.05 10.04 21.57
N ARG A 744 1.49 10.01 20.35
CA ARG A 744 0.03 10.16 20.15
C ARG A 744 -0.71 8.82 20.01
N TYR A 745 -0.01 7.73 19.94
CA TYR A 745 -0.56 6.38 19.89
C TYR A 745 0.08 5.46 20.92
N GLN A 746 -0.60 4.39 21.26
CA GLN A 746 -0.11 3.37 22.16
C GLN A 746 -0.02 2.05 21.41
N LEU A 747 1.19 1.50 21.32
CA LEU A 747 1.42 0.21 20.66
C LEU A 747 1.25 -0.93 21.70
N ALA A 748 0.45 -1.93 21.32
CA ALA A 748 0.21 -3.13 22.14
C ALA A 748 0.30 -4.40 21.28
N THR A 749 0.84 -5.47 21.85
CA THR A 749 0.97 -6.78 21.21
C THR A 749 0.06 -7.84 21.81
N ASP A 750 -0.45 -7.61 23.00
CA ASP A 750 -1.32 -8.55 23.72
C ASP A 750 -2.44 -7.86 24.51
N LYS A 751 -3.45 -8.65 24.89
CA LYS A 751 -4.62 -8.19 25.64
C LYS A 751 -4.24 -7.54 26.99
N ASN A 752 -3.21 -8.02 27.67
CA ASN A 752 -2.80 -7.49 28.98
C ASN A 752 -2.16 -6.11 28.83
N GLN A 753 -1.42 -5.87 27.74
CA GLN A 753 -0.87 -4.55 27.44
C GLN A 753 -1.99 -3.57 27.11
N ILE A 754 -2.95 -3.96 26.27
CA ILE A 754 -4.13 -3.15 25.94
C ILE A 754 -4.88 -2.78 27.22
N GLN A 755 -5.15 -3.75 28.11
CA GLN A 755 -5.88 -3.53 29.36
C GLN A 755 -5.13 -2.58 30.30
N ARG A 756 -3.80 -2.69 30.41
CA ARG A 756 -2.97 -1.76 31.18
C ARG A 756 -3.01 -0.34 30.59
N GLN A 757 -2.88 -0.23 29.29
CA GLN A 757 -2.92 1.06 28.57
C GLN A 757 -4.31 1.69 28.67
N GLN A 758 -5.38 0.94 28.47
CA GLN A 758 -6.76 1.40 28.72
C GLN A 758 -6.95 1.81 30.19
N GLY A 759 -6.40 1.04 31.14
CA GLY A 759 -6.46 1.34 32.54
C GLY A 759 -5.81 2.67 32.92
N THR A 760 -4.65 2.97 32.35
CA THR A 760 -3.98 4.27 32.51
C THR A 760 -4.76 5.40 31.85
N THR A 761 -5.32 5.19 30.68
CA THR A 761 -6.15 6.18 29.97
C THR A 761 -7.51 6.37 30.64
N ARG A 762 -8.13 5.28 31.13
CA ARG A 762 -9.49 5.28 31.72
C ARG A 762 -9.50 5.65 33.18
N ARG A 763 -8.55 5.18 34.00
CA ARG A 763 -8.47 5.44 35.45
C ARG A 763 -7.57 6.61 35.80
N GLY A 764 -6.74 7.07 34.88
CA GLY A 764 -5.70 8.03 35.14
C GLY A 764 -4.50 7.42 35.88
N GLN A 765 -3.56 8.27 36.23
CA GLN A 765 -2.34 7.88 36.90
C GLN A 765 -2.63 7.62 38.38
N GLU A 766 -2.32 6.42 38.88
CA GLU A 766 -2.48 6.07 40.31
C GLU A 766 -1.31 6.61 41.12
N PHE A 767 -1.62 7.24 42.28
CA PHE A 767 -0.62 7.90 43.12
C PHE A 767 -0.27 7.11 44.36
N TYR A 768 -0.90 5.94 44.59
CA TYR A 768 -0.62 5.15 45.79
C TYR A 768 0.87 4.81 46.00
N PRO A 769 1.71 4.53 44.93
CA PRO A 769 3.12 4.24 45.13
C PRO A 769 3.89 5.45 45.69
N VAL A 770 3.57 6.65 45.20
CA VAL A 770 4.19 7.90 45.66
C VAL A 770 3.80 8.18 47.10
N LEU A 771 2.52 7.94 47.46
CA LEU A 771 2.04 8.12 48.84
C LEU A 771 2.67 7.09 49.78
N VAL A 772 2.85 5.84 49.36
CA VAL A 772 3.57 4.81 50.14
C VAL A 772 5.01 5.21 50.38
N LEU A 773 5.70 5.74 49.35
CA LEU A 773 7.05 6.24 49.52
C LEU A 773 7.11 7.39 50.57
N MET A 774 6.15 8.33 50.50
CA MET A 774 6.04 9.41 51.48
C MET A 774 5.78 8.87 52.90
N VAL A 775 4.93 7.86 53.07
CA VAL A 775 4.70 7.20 54.36
C VAL A 775 6.01 6.65 54.91
N LEU A 776 6.83 5.98 54.06
CA LEU A 776 8.12 5.44 54.48
C LEU A 776 9.10 6.55 54.90
N VAL A 777 9.13 7.66 54.19
CA VAL A 777 9.99 8.82 54.50
C VAL A 777 9.56 9.45 55.86
N VAL A 778 8.26 9.70 56.02
CA VAL A 778 7.72 10.29 57.26
C VAL A 778 7.94 9.36 58.44
N LEU A 779 7.76 8.07 58.25
CA LEU A 779 7.99 7.04 59.30
C LEU A 779 9.47 6.97 59.70
N ALA A 780 10.40 7.02 58.73
CA ALA A 780 11.82 7.08 58.99
C ALA A 780 12.23 8.33 59.77
N VAL A 781 11.66 9.49 59.43
CA VAL A 781 11.88 10.77 60.12
C VAL A 781 11.32 10.72 61.54
N GLU A 782 10.08 10.22 61.71
CA GLU A 782 9.43 10.06 63.03
C GLU A 782 10.24 9.11 63.90
N TYR A 783 10.66 7.96 63.39
CA TYR A 783 11.48 7.00 64.11
C TYR A 783 12.83 7.58 64.58
N LEU A 784 13.52 8.28 63.70
CA LEU A 784 14.79 8.94 64.04
C LEU A 784 14.62 10.05 65.08
N MET A 785 13.55 10.83 64.98
CA MET A 785 13.22 11.86 65.95
C MET A 785 12.75 11.27 67.28
N SER A 786 11.84 10.28 67.24
CA SER A 786 11.31 9.63 68.45
C SER A 786 12.40 8.95 69.26
N ASN A 787 13.26 8.13 68.64
CA ASN A 787 14.33 7.39 69.31
C ASN A 787 15.36 8.32 70.00
N ARG A 788 15.47 9.54 69.53
CA ARG A 788 16.41 10.52 70.09
C ARG A 788 15.84 11.41 71.14
N PHE A 789 14.53 11.43 71.30
CA PHE A 789 13.86 12.23 72.34
C PHE A 789 13.63 11.45 73.67
N TYR A 790 13.71 10.12 73.52
CA TYR A 790 13.58 9.22 74.72
C TYR A 790 14.90 8.59 75.18
N SER A 791 15.98 8.68 74.44
CA SER A 791 17.34 8.39 74.83
C SER A 791 18.06 9.64 75.33
#